data_3a49437132e3da552bbdd4a65e8c7a36
#
_entry.id   3a49437132e3da552bbdd4a65e8c7a36
#
_cell.length_a   1.000
_cell.length_b   1.000
_cell.length_c   1.000
_cell.angle_alpha   90.00
_cell.angle_beta   90.00
_cell.angle_gamma   90.00
#
_symmetry.space_group_name_H-M   'P 1'
#
loop_
_entity.id
_entity.type
_entity.pdbx_description
1 polymer ?
#
loop_
_entity_poly.entity_id
_entity_poly.type
_entity_poly.pdbx_seq_one_letter_code
_entity_poly.pdbx_strand_id
1 'polypeptide(L)'
;MQTPRLPKYLMLSSFALLTATTSLIFNDHEIKADTAENTAAAAVSTTVSNTVVLNGTAQTDIASSAVADDAASLSDSASSAASEQSTGSSADVLTEVTTPDTGNVTQSDASWTLKGLGNYTFAQVDYYNADQTAQPAGQLSINASGQPHSYFLNAQYAHITVSRGSETLFDQTFIGDQSYRFKQTLQLQAGDILSIEHAEAKTRYTTNDDATMKTSALGGLSRFVFVVANNLSLKNISDYAYLDVKTKQLIDNGALAFGASASDVATLQNQLDNQQADLTTEQRALLQTRLNQAKALLANTTNSINVGQTMTYQGFVLSPDASITQTNKEGRYMGTYHDRQSLDMVLSDGATLKIRRIDNGYSGGVSIQLIGNSSKKIVTQSAGTDWVEITANGDAAVFLRTPENAQTTGPLLEYELVSGTAKELPVFTADSDQVAVLKQWDQSKAAFALMDANNIEILIPYQDIKTVKSTEMNSLIDQYDNQVFKLYDELTGIPTNTVRDQPVKGRYFTFADQDGIGAAYWSVNYTAANSSSIASYLTINWLPLHEIGHGYEAPASDMYIIDSFNNIYGTLYQSQFNSNFTTGSWIFGTSKGSIVQSVVDSVLTKKQSWADLGYRERLVLWMNLAYNLEGTDAFKYFNIDHRTNAVAGKTVNQIGKDWISVYAQHYQLNVTPFFATMGVSVDDVTVLNSLNYPAVAMLTQVVPDDQLTTVMQKLGWDQDFLKSKVALITNEQLAQTGLTSHIILNLRNADKLIGSSIKLMNGTQTIATIPVTSNTVDLGTLANGIYTLTTDNPNVKLTDQYLYVKEDTTVNEAVASSSQILPSIASLFTDDTYQKLADTATVELIKNARSMLDDLQNETIKNANEQLLERADGLGV
;
A
#
# COMPACT_ATOMS: atom_id res chain seq x y z
N MET A 1 39.80 18.33 6.16
CA MET A 1 38.53 18.88 6.61
C MET A 1 37.43 18.07 5.89
N GLN A 2 36.87 17.14 6.60
CA GLN A 2 35.75 16.32 6.09
C GLN A 2 34.46 16.97 6.59
N THR A 3 33.63 17.39 5.66
CA THR A 3 32.26 17.85 5.96
C THR A 3 31.43 16.67 6.45
N PRO A 4 30.65 16.81 7.53
CA PRO A 4 29.78 15.76 8.00
C PRO A 4 28.64 15.55 6.99
N ARG A 5 28.38 14.31 6.62
CA ARG A 5 27.24 13.91 5.83
C ARG A 5 25.97 14.11 6.67
N LEU A 6 25.14 15.05 6.31
CA LEU A 6 23.77 15.17 6.78
C LEU A 6 22.97 13.93 6.37
N PRO A 7 22.06 13.43 7.21
CA PRO A 7 21.19 12.32 6.86
C PRO A 7 20.32 12.67 5.66
N LYS A 8 20.11 11.73 4.77
CA LYS A 8 19.35 11.86 3.51
C LYS A 8 17.89 12.34 3.63
N TYR A 9 17.39 12.50 4.83
CA TYR A 9 16.00 12.85 5.12
C TYR A 9 15.73 14.35 5.32
N LEU A 10 16.77 15.20 5.31
CA LEU A 10 16.59 16.63 5.54
C LEU A 10 16.41 17.45 4.24
N MET A 11 16.32 16.80 3.07
CA MET A 11 16.20 17.51 1.79
C MET A 11 14.76 17.75 1.29
N LEU A 12 13.74 17.31 2.00
CA LEU A 12 12.35 17.45 1.53
C LEU A 12 11.65 18.75 2.00
N SER A 13 12.18 19.43 2.99
CA SER A 13 11.53 20.65 3.53
C SER A 13 12.14 21.99 3.09
N SER A 14 13.19 21.99 2.24
CA SER A 14 13.93 23.21 1.91
C SER A 14 13.96 23.61 0.44
N PHE A 15 13.19 22.97 -0.44
CA PHE A 15 13.21 23.25 -1.89
C PHE A 15 11.96 23.97 -2.41
N ALA A 16 11.47 24.94 -1.69
CA ALA A 16 10.46 25.86 -2.19
C ALA A 16 11.06 27.25 -2.50
N LEU A 17 12.16 27.35 -3.23
CA LEU A 17 12.54 28.57 -3.96
C LEU A 17 13.77 28.31 -4.83
N LEU A 18 13.60 27.88 -6.05
CA LEU A 18 14.46 28.30 -7.17
C LEU A 18 13.79 27.95 -8.51
N THR A 19 13.17 28.93 -9.11
CA THR A 19 12.82 28.93 -10.54
C THR A 19 14.09 29.26 -11.32
N ALA A 20 14.72 28.29 -11.94
CA ALA A 20 15.58 28.46 -13.12
C ALA A 20 15.92 27.09 -13.71
N THR A 21 15.37 26.84 -14.86
CA THR A 21 15.84 25.97 -15.96
C THR A 21 17.16 25.21 -15.71
N THR A 22 17.04 24.00 -15.19
CA THR A 22 17.97 22.92 -15.47
C THR A 22 17.19 21.61 -15.29
N SER A 23 17.24 20.77 -16.30
CA SER A 23 16.71 19.40 -16.25
C SER A 23 17.47 18.63 -15.18
N LEU A 24 16.99 18.69 -13.96
CA LEU A 24 17.42 17.82 -12.88
C LEU A 24 16.55 16.57 -12.96
N ILE A 25 17.18 15.47 -13.29
CA ILE A 25 16.65 14.13 -13.10
C ILE A 25 16.49 14.00 -11.59
N PHE A 26 15.30 14.26 -11.08
CA PHE A 26 14.95 13.85 -9.73
C PHE A 26 14.74 12.34 -9.75
N ASN A 27 15.57 11.61 -9.03
CA ASN A 27 15.18 10.28 -8.62
C ASN A 27 13.97 10.46 -7.69
N ASP A 28 12.79 10.21 -8.21
CA ASP A 28 11.57 10.12 -7.44
C ASP A 28 11.81 9.07 -6.35
N HIS A 29 11.77 9.48 -5.10
CA HIS A 29 11.72 8.54 -4.01
C HIS A 29 10.28 8.01 -3.95
N GLU A 30 10.06 6.94 -4.70
CA GLU A 30 8.83 6.17 -4.62
C GLU A 30 8.67 5.62 -3.20
N ILE A 31 7.57 5.96 -2.58
CA ILE A 31 7.13 5.32 -1.34
C ILE A 31 6.51 3.99 -1.76
N LYS A 32 7.19 2.90 -1.45
CA LYS A 32 6.78 1.56 -1.88
C LYS A 32 5.83 0.95 -0.87
N ALA A 33 4.68 0.49 -1.34
CA ALA A 33 3.87 -0.42 -0.57
C ALA A 33 4.59 -1.77 -0.41
N ASP A 34 4.49 -2.39 0.75
CA ASP A 34 5.13 -3.67 1.03
C ASP A 34 4.47 -4.79 0.21
N THR A 35 5.17 -5.27 -0.82
CA THR A 35 4.63 -6.22 -1.80
C THR A 35 4.33 -7.60 -1.23
N ALA A 36 5.06 -8.04 -0.21
CA ALA A 36 4.89 -9.38 0.33
C ALA A 36 3.59 -9.53 1.15
N GLU A 37 3.17 -8.47 1.80
CA GLU A 37 1.93 -8.47 2.59
C GLU A 37 0.71 -8.06 1.76
N ASN A 38 0.90 -7.31 0.67
CA ASN A 38 -0.18 -6.80 -0.16
C ASN A 38 -0.83 -7.86 -1.05
N THR A 39 -0.09 -8.86 -1.53
CA THR A 39 -0.66 -9.95 -2.33
C THR A 39 -1.71 -10.77 -1.57
N ALA A 40 -1.56 -10.94 -0.26
CA ALA A 40 -2.54 -11.64 0.55
C ALA A 40 -3.86 -10.86 0.75
N ALA A 41 -3.80 -9.53 0.78
CA ALA A 41 -4.98 -8.69 0.99
C ALA A 41 -5.78 -8.42 -0.30
N ALA A 42 -5.11 -8.35 -1.44
CA ALA A 42 -5.77 -8.22 -2.75
C ALA A 42 -6.58 -9.48 -3.12
N ALA A 43 -6.15 -10.66 -2.66
CA ALA A 43 -6.80 -11.93 -2.93
C ALA A 43 -8.17 -12.12 -2.24
N VAL A 44 -8.46 -11.39 -1.18
CA VAL A 44 -9.68 -11.60 -0.38
C VAL A 44 -10.91 -10.85 -0.94
N SER A 45 -10.73 -9.94 -1.90
CA SER A 45 -11.79 -9.01 -2.32
C SER A 45 -12.73 -9.52 -3.42
N THR A 46 -12.54 -10.71 -4.03
CA THR A 46 -13.30 -11.12 -5.22
C THR A 46 -14.06 -12.44 -5.14
N THR A 47 -14.41 -12.95 -3.97
CA THR A 47 -15.30 -14.11 -3.90
C THR A 47 -16.78 -13.72 -4.02
N VAL A 48 -17.25 -13.58 -5.25
CA VAL A 48 -18.66 -13.77 -5.56
C VAL A 48 -18.86 -15.24 -5.89
N SER A 49 -19.67 -15.89 -5.08
CA SER A 49 -20.00 -17.30 -5.13
C SER A 49 -20.51 -17.76 -6.49
N ASN A 50 -19.82 -18.70 -7.13
CA ASN A 50 -20.47 -19.64 -8.02
C ASN A 50 -20.18 -21.06 -7.52
N THR A 51 -21.15 -21.64 -6.85
CA THR A 51 -21.16 -23.01 -6.42
C THR A 51 -21.31 -23.92 -7.63
N VAL A 52 -20.25 -24.55 -8.05
CA VAL A 52 -20.34 -25.70 -8.98
C VAL A 52 -20.31 -26.97 -8.12
N VAL A 53 -21.43 -27.64 -8.11
CA VAL A 53 -21.56 -28.96 -7.48
C VAL A 53 -20.88 -30.00 -8.37
N LEU A 54 -19.78 -30.54 -7.94
CA LEU A 54 -19.16 -31.73 -8.54
C LEU A 54 -19.57 -32.94 -7.74
N ASN A 55 -20.48 -33.74 -8.30
CA ASN A 55 -20.72 -35.10 -7.87
C ASN A 55 -19.64 -35.99 -8.47
N GLY A 56 -18.76 -36.49 -7.64
CA GLY A 56 -17.80 -37.51 -7.99
C GLY A 56 -17.52 -38.38 -6.75
N THR A 57 -18.00 -39.60 -6.77
CA THR A 57 -17.85 -40.60 -5.73
C THR A 57 -16.39 -40.93 -5.49
N ALA A 58 -15.90 -40.65 -4.29
CA ALA A 58 -14.61 -41.12 -3.82
C ALA A 58 -14.76 -42.45 -3.09
N GLN A 59 -13.97 -43.40 -3.48
CA GLN A 59 -13.80 -44.68 -2.77
C GLN A 59 -12.62 -44.52 -1.79
N THR A 60 -12.96 -44.78 -0.53
CA THR A 60 -12.01 -44.74 0.59
C THR A 60 -11.27 -46.08 0.70
N ASP A 61 -9.99 -46.03 0.90
CA ASP A 61 -9.27 -47.10 1.60
C ASP A 61 -8.41 -46.49 2.71
N ILE A 62 -8.65 -47.00 3.90
CA ILE A 62 -8.10 -46.63 5.20
C ILE A 62 -6.84 -47.46 5.44
N ALA A 63 -5.75 -46.86 5.81
CA ALA A 63 -4.77 -47.52 6.67
C ALA A 63 -4.10 -46.47 7.58
N SER A 64 -4.26 -46.72 8.85
CA SER A 64 -3.83 -45.97 10.02
C SER A 64 -2.33 -46.03 10.25
N SER A 65 -1.73 -44.91 10.67
CA SER A 65 -0.93 -44.87 11.89
C SER A 65 -0.58 -43.41 12.26
N ALA A 66 -0.71 -43.16 13.53
CA ALA A 66 -0.61 -41.87 14.19
C ALA A 66 0.82 -41.31 14.21
N VAL A 67 0.95 -40.02 14.00
CA VAL A 67 1.68 -39.10 14.88
C VAL A 67 1.02 -37.73 14.70
N ALA A 68 0.56 -37.17 15.80
CA ALA A 68 -0.14 -35.91 15.88
C ALA A 68 0.85 -34.74 15.98
N ASP A 69 0.28 -33.59 15.66
CA ASP A 69 0.60 -32.22 16.04
C ASP A 69 1.49 -31.42 15.09
N ASP A 70 0.93 -30.26 14.74
CA ASP A 70 1.50 -29.08 14.12
C ASP A 70 1.38 -28.85 12.58
N ALA A 71 0.35 -29.39 11.93
CA ALA A 71 0.17 -29.07 10.49
C ALA A 71 -1.20 -28.45 10.11
N ALA A 72 -1.97 -27.97 11.07
CA ALA A 72 -3.36 -27.55 10.80
C ALA A 72 -3.56 -26.06 10.44
N SER A 73 -2.51 -25.24 10.37
CA SER A 73 -2.67 -23.78 10.16
C SER A 73 -2.19 -23.24 8.79
N LEU A 74 -1.69 -24.10 7.90
CA LEU A 74 -1.10 -23.66 6.63
C LEU A 74 -1.87 -24.08 5.36
N SER A 75 -2.96 -24.84 5.49
CA SER A 75 -3.67 -25.37 4.31
C SER A 75 -4.73 -24.41 3.71
N ASP A 76 -5.25 -23.47 4.48
CA ASP A 76 -6.37 -22.62 4.01
C ASP A 76 -5.95 -21.37 3.23
N SER A 77 -4.67 -20.97 3.31
CA SER A 77 -4.19 -19.78 2.53
C SER A 77 -3.77 -20.12 1.09
N ALA A 78 -3.53 -21.37 0.78
CA ALA A 78 -3.05 -21.77 -0.54
C ALA A 78 -4.17 -21.97 -1.58
N SER A 79 -5.39 -22.31 -1.16
CA SER A 79 -6.49 -22.56 -2.09
C SER A 79 -7.15 -21.29 -2.66
N SER A 80 -7.07 -20.15 -1.95
CA SER A 80 -7.65 -18.91 -2.43
C SER A 80 -6.76 -18.17 -3.45
N ALA A 81 -5.44 -18.34 -3.37
CA ALA A 81 -4.51 -17.70 -4.31
C ALA A 81 -4.53 -18.36 -5.71
N ALA A 82 -4.85 -19.64 -5.79
CA ALA A 82 -4.84 -20.37 -7.06
C ALA A 82 -6.05 -20.07 -7.96
N SER A 83 -7.19 -19.65 -7.39
CA SER A 83 -8.40 -19.38 -8.16
C SER A 83 -8.43 -18.00 -8.83
N GLU A 84 -7.66 -17.05 -8.33
CA GLU A 84 -7.67 -15.67 -8.88
C GLU A 84 -6.67 -15.44 -10.01
N GLN A 85 -5.60 -16.24 -10.07
CA GLN A 85 -4.64 -16.12 -11.16
C GLN A 85 -5.10 -16.73 -12.48
N SER A 86 -6.16 -17.55 -12.47
CA SER A 86 -6.62 -18.21 -13.69
C SER A 86 -7.38 -17.31 -14.66
N THR A 87 -7.88 -16.14 -14.25
CA THR A 87 -8.72 -15.28 -15.09
C THR A 87 -8.02 -14.04 -15.66
N GLY A 88 -6.87 -13.63 -15.11
CA GLY A 88 -6.18 -12.42 -15.55
C GLY A 88 -4.85 -12.63 -16.28
N SER A 89 -4.23 -13.77 -16.09
CA SER A 89 -2.83 -13.98 -16.48
C SER A 89 -2.63 -14.54 -17.90
N SER A 90 -3.64 -15.18 -18.47
CA SER A 90 -3.41 -15.87 -19.75
C SER A 90 -3.26 -14.94 -20.97
N ALA A 91 -3.71 -13.70 -20.89
CA ALA A 91 -3.58 -12.74 -21.97
C ALA A 91 -2.20 -12.04 -21.99
N ASP A 92 -1.65 -11.71 -20.82
CA ASP A 92 -0.40 -10.99 -20.73
C ASP A 92 0.84 -11.89 -20.91
N VAL A 93 0.73 -13.17 -20.53
CA VAL A 93 1.82 -14.15 -20.68
C VAL A 93 2.01 -14.58 -22.14
N LEU A 94 1.02 -14.37 -23.00
CA LEU A 94 1.08 -14.79 -24.40
C LEU A 94 1.78 -13.80 -25.33
N THR A 95 2.27 -12.67 -24.82
CA THR A 95 2.92 -11.65 -25.68
C THR A 95 4.36 -11.95 -26.07
N GLU A 96 5.04 -12.83 -25.35
CA GLU A 96 6.42 -13.24 -25.68
C GLU A 96 6.53 -14.75 -25.96
N VAL A 97 5.93 -15.23 -27.03
CA VAL A 97 6.27 -16.56 -27.55
C VAL A 97 7.49 -16.43 -28.44
N THR A 98 8.66 -16.60 -27.84
CA THR A 98 9.88 -16.85 -28.59
C THR A 98 9.89 -18.31 -29.07
N THR A 99 10.64 -18.62 -30.13
CA THR A 99 10.98 -20.01 -30.48
C THR A 99 11.37 -20.79 -29.24
N PRO A 100 10.95 -22.04 -29.07
CA PRO A 100 11.11 -22.81 -27.86
C PRO A 100 12.59 -22.80 -27.39
N ASP A 101 12.85 -22.12 -26.28
CA ASP A 101 14.08 -22.37 -25.54
C ASP A 101 13.87 -23.70 -24.81
N THR A 102 14.37 -24.76 -25.41
CA THR A 102 14.21 -26.13 -24.93
C THR A 102 15.02 -26.42 -23.67
N GLY A 103 15.73 -25.41 -23.13
CA GLY A 103 16.65 -25.61 -22.00
C GLY A 103 16.00 -26.17 -20.72
N ASN A 104 14.70 -25.89 -20.51
CA ASN A 104 14.01 -26.23 -19.27
C ASN A 104 12.87 -27.25 -19.43
N VAL A 105 12.64 -27.72 -20.65
CA VAL A 105 11.75 -28.83 -20.95
C VAL A 105 12.55 -29.93 -21.61
N THR A 106 12.63 -31.07 -20.95
CA THR A 106 13.18 -32.26 -21.56
C THR A 106 11.99 -33.05 -22.11
N GLN A 107 11.95 -33.18 -23.46
CA GLN A 107 10.97 -33.99 -24.16
C GLN A 107 11.62 -35.29 -24.60
N SER A 108 10.98 -36.41 -24.31
CA SER A 108 11.29 -37.70 -24.92
C SER A 108 9.97 -38.27 -25.47
N ASP A 109 9.89 -38.53 -26.76
CA ASP A 109 8.77 -39.08 -27.53
C ASP A 109 7.33 -38.67 -27.12
N ALA A 110 6.96 -38.80 -25.88
CA ALA A 110 5.64 -38.41 -25.29
C ALA A 110 5.73 -38.14 -23.81
N SER A 111 6.85 -37.60 -23.34
CA SER A 111 7.08 -37.27 -21.93
C SER A 111 7.71 -35.88 -21.80
N TRP A 112 7.18 -35.01 -20.95
CA TRP A 112 7.66 -33.64 -20.72
C TRP A 112 8.01 -33.48 -19.26
N THR A 113 9.27 -33.21 -18.99
CA THR A 113 9.76 -32.88 -17.65
C THR A 113 9.92 -31.36 -17.54
N LEU A 114 9.05 -30.71 -16.77
CA LEU A 114 9.08 -29.29 -16.57
C LEU A 114 9.94 -28.97 -15.34
N LYS A 115 11.02 -28.24 -15.58
CA LYS A 115 12.01 -27.92 -14.58
C LYS A 115 11.87 -26.51 -14.09
N GLY A 116 12.04 -26.33 -12.80
CA GLY A 116 12.10 -25.05 -12.16
C GLY A 116 13.51 -24.55 -11.91
N LEU A 117 13.61 -23.37 -11.32
CA LEU A 117 14.87 -22.74 -10.95
C LEU A 117 15.69 -23.69 -10.07
N GLY A 118 16.95 -23.93 -10.43
CA GLY A 118 17.79 -24.93 -9.73
C GLY A 118 17.63 -26.34 -10.26
N ASN A 119 17.01 -26.54 -11.41
CA ASN A 119 16.86 -27.82 -12.13
C ASN A 119 15.99 -28.89 -11.41
N TYR A 120 15.19 -28.52 -10.39
CA TYR A 120 14.27 -29.49 -9.85
C TYR A 120 13.05 -29.66 -10.78
N THR A 121 12.55 -30.88 -10.86
CA THR A 121 11.35 -31.19 -11.63
C THR A 121 10.13 -30.80 -10.79
N PHE A 122 9.37 -29.80 -11.23
CA PHE A 122 8.14 -29.42 -10.55
C PHE A 122 6.87 -29.97 -11.22
N ALA A 123 6.96 -30.36 -12.50
CA ALA A 123 5.90 -31.07 -13.18
C ALA A 123 6.44 -32.10 -14.17
N GLN A 124 5.77 -33.22 -14.25
CA GLN A 124 6.01 -34.30 -15.19
C GLN A 124 4.70 -34.61 -15.91
N VAL A 125 4.70 -34.60 -17.21
CA VAL A 125 3.57 -34.93 -18.06
C VAL A 125 3.97 -36.10 -18.96
N ASP A 126 3.29 -37.22 -18.85
CA ASP A 126 3.57 -38.42 -19.60
C ASP A 126 2.33 -38.83 -20.39
N TYR A 127 2.48 -39.06 -21.68
CA TYR A 127 1.44 -39.58 -22.56
C TYR A 127 1.83 -40.94 -23.10
N TYR A 128 0.93 -41.88 -23.02
CA TYR A 128 1.17 -43.26 -23.46
C TYR A 128 0.48 -43.51 -24.80
N ASN A 129 1.26 -43.51 -25.86
CA ASN A 129 0.80 -43.66 -27.26
C ASN A 129 0.60 -45.12 -27.71
N ALA A 130 1.00 -46.07 -26.87
CA ALA A 130 0.83 -47.50 -27.11
C ALA A 130 0.42 -48.20 -25.80
N ASP A 131 -0.32 -49.31 -25.92
CA ASP A 131 -0.66 -50.12 -24.78
C ASP A 131 0.59 -50.67 -24.11
N GLN A 132 0.70 -50.45 -22.83
CA GLN A 132 1.72 -50.93 -21.94
C GLN A 132 1.09 -51.77 -20.86
N THR A 133 1.81 -52.76 -20.30
CA THR A 133 1.27 -53.63 -19.24
C THR A 133 0.71 -52.93 -18.03
N ALA A 134 1.08 -51.69 -17.79
CA ALA A 134 0.62 -50.88 -16.67
C ALA A 134 -0.21 -49.63 -17.07
N GLN A 135 -0.24 -49.26 -18.36
CA GLN A 135 -0.88 -48.02 -18.83
C GLN A 135 -1.54 -48.26 -20.19
N PRO A 136 -2.84 -47.95 -20.37
CA PRO A 136 -3.51 -48.04 -21.65
C PRO A 136 -3.06 -46.95 -22.64
N ALA A 137 -3.14 -47.30 -23.94
CA ALA A 137 -2.91 -46.28 -24.99
C ALA A 137 -3.88 -45.11 -24.85
N GLY A 138 -3.37 -43.89 -25.11
CA GLY A 138 -4.14 -42.63 -24.97
C GLY A 138 -4.21 -42.10 -23.54
N GLN A 139 -3.56 -42.72 -22.57
CA GLN A 139 -3.54 -42.21 -21.23
C GLN A 139 -2.53 -41.07 -21.07
N LEU A 140 -2.97 -39.95 -20.48
CA LEU A 140 -2.16 -38.82 -20.03
C LEU A 140 -2.01 -38.88 -18.53
N SER A 141 -0.79 -38.82 -18.02
CA SER A 141 -0.49 -38.72 -16.60
C SER A 141 0.20 -37.41 -16.29
N ILE A 142 -0.35 -36.65 -15.35
CA ILE A 142 0.21 -35.37 -14.91
C ILE A 142 0.56 -35.51 -13.42
N ASN A 143 1.83 -35.29 -13.09
CA ASN A 143 2.32 -35.25 -11.73
C ASN A 143 3.03 -33.92 -11.49
N ALA A 144 2.58 -33.14 -10.53
CA ALA A 144 3.21 -31.88 -10.20
C ALA A 144 3.40 -31.72 -8.69
N SER A 145 4.50 -31.10 -8.29
CA SER A 145 4.79 -30.81 -6.90
C SER A 145 5.54 -29.48 -6.79
N GLY A 146 4.99 -28.55 -6.05
CA GLY A 146 5.61 -27.29 -5.72
C GLY A 146 6.26 -27.34 -4.35
N GLN A 147 7.28 -26.55 -4.14
CA GLN A 147 7.92 -26.32 -2.84
C GLN A 147 8.15 -24.83 -2.66
N PRO A 148 7.70 -24.24 -1.53
CA PRO A 148 7.98 -22.86 -1.24
C PRO A 148 9.47 -22.67 -1.00
N HIS A 149 10.05 -21.70 -1.70
CA HIS A 149 11.41 -21.28 -1.51
C HIS A 149 11.39 -19.92 -0.81
N SER A 150 11.76 -19.88 0.47
CA SER A 150 11.83 -18.66 1.27
C SER A 150 12.82 -17.60 0.76
N TYR A 151 13.59 -17.94 -0.27
CA TYR A 151 14.60 -17.06 -0.85
C TYR A 151 14.37 -16.71 -2.31
N PHE A 152 13.25 -17.12 -2.90
CA PHE A 152 12.97 -16.90 -4.31
C PHE A 152 11.55 -16.37 -4.48
N LEU A 153 11.44 -15.20 -5.04
CA LEU A 153 10.15 -14.54 -5.26
C LEU A 153 9.48 -14.94 -6.57
N ASN A 154 9.98 -15.93 -7.28
CA ASN A 154 9.44 -16.24 -8.57
C ASN A 154 9.14 -17.68 -8.76
N ALA A 155 7.93 -17.83 -9.15
CA ALA A 155 7.31 -19.04 -9.52
C ALA A 155 7.77 -19.51 -10.89
N GLN A 156 8.11 -20.77 -10.97
CA GLN A 156 8.05 -21.49 -12.22
C GLN A 156 6.58 -21.67 -12.57
N TYR A 157 6.28 -21.51 -13.83
CA TYR A 157 4.92 -21.57 -14.33
C TYR A 157 4.76 -22.72 -15.31
N ALA A 158 3.71 -23.51 -15.15
CA ALA A 158 3.23 -24.43 -16.17
C ALA A 158 1.71 -24.37 -16.23
N HIS A 159 1.17 -24.25 -17.43
CA HIS A 159 -0.26 -24.34 -17.67
C HIS A 159 -0.51 -25.51 -18.60
N ILE A 160 -1.29 -26.47 -18.16
CA ILE A 160 -1.60 -27.69 -18.91
C ILE A 160 -3.09 -27.71 -19.14
N THR A 161 -3.48 -27.82 -20.40
CA THR A 161 -4.88 -27.92 -20.78
C THR A 161 -5.12 -29.12 -21.68
N VAL A 162 -6.30 -29.72 -21.52
CA VAL A 162 -6.82 -30.73 -22.43
C VAL A 162 -8.22 -30.35 -22.84
N SER A 163 -8.49 -30.31 -24.15
CA SER A 163 -9.81 -30.01 -24.67
C SER A 163 -10.32 -31.05 -25.66
N ARG A 164 -11.63 -31.23 -25.72
CA ARG A 164 -12.34 -32.08 -26.71
C ARG A 164 -13.37 -31.25 -27.41
N GLY A 165 -13.09 -30.81 -28.62
CA GLY A 165 -13.92 -29.83 -29.32
C GLY A 165 -13.98 -28.53 -28.50
N SER A 166 -15.20 -28.14 -28.07
CA SER A 166 -15.42 -26.98 -27.19
C SER A 166 -15.42 -27.28 -25.71
N GLU A 167 -15.30 -28.54 -25.30
CA GLU A 167 -15.27 -28.97 -23.92
C GLU A 167 -13.86 -28.94 -23.36
N THR A 168 -13.68 -28.34 -22.18
CA THR A 168 -12.43 -28.38 -21.43
C THR A 168 -12.44 -29.59 -20.52
N LEU A 169 -11.58 -30.57 -20.80
CA LEU A 169 -11.44 -31.78 -19.98
C LEU A 169 -10.48 -31.58 -18.80
N PHE A 170 -9.53 -30.66 -18.97
CA PHE A 170 -8.53 -30.35 -17.97
C PHE A 170 -7.98 -28.94 -18.21
N ASP A 171 -7.85 -28.17 -17.16
CA ASP A 171 -7.26 -26.83 -17.21
C ASP A 171 -6.67 -26.53 -15.84
N GLN A 172 -5.34 -26.56 -15.75
CA GLN A 172 -4.66 -26.34 -14.49
C GLN A 172 -3.35 -25.59 -14.68
N THR A 173 -3.20 -24.54 -13.90
CA THR A 173 -1.94 -23.80 -13.75
C THR A 173 -1.19 -24.29 -12.51
N PHE A 174 0.11 -24.53 -12.64
CA PHE A 174 1.02 -24.92 -11.57
C PHE A 174 2.06 -23.84 -11.40
N ILE A 175 2.26 -23.40 -10.16
CA ILE A 175 3.23 -22.39 -9.78
C ILE A 175 4.22 -23.02 -8.80
N GLY A 176 5.49 -23.07 -9.19
CA GLY A 176 6.48 -23.91 -8.53
C GLY A 176 6.96 -23.46 -7.14
N ASP A 177 6.67 -22.22 -6.73
CA ASP A 177 7.04 -21.66 -5.41
C ASP A 177 6.00 -21.91 -4.32
N GLN A 178 4.89 -22.54 -4.66
CA GLN A 178 3.84 -22.91 -3.72
C GLN A 178 3.97 -24.37 -3.27
N SER A 179 3.59 -24.67 -2.04
CA SER A 179 3.57 -26.05 -1.54
C SER A 179 2.31 -26.75 -2.03
N TYR A 180 2.47 -27.67 -2.94
CA TYR A 180 1.38 -28.55 -3.39
C TYR A 180 1.90 -29.90 -3.85
N ARG A 181 0.99 -30.89 -3.92
CA ARG A 181 1.17 -32.15 -4.63
C ARG A 181 -0.07 -32.40 -5.46
N PHE A 182 0.13 -32.67 -6.72
CA PHE A 182 -0.93 -32.92 -7.67
C PHE A 182 -0.64 -34.18 -8.48
N LYS A 183 -1.66 -35.00 -8.68
CA LYS A 183 -1.58 -36.17 -9.56
C LYS A 183 -2.92 -36.36 -10.25
N GLN A 184 -2.92 -36.39 -11.58
CA GLN A 184 -4.11 -36.60 -12.40
C GLN A 184 -3.78 -37.57 -13.54
N THR A 185 -4.77 -38.38 -13.90
CA THR A 185 -4.70 -39.24 -15.08
C THR A 185 -5.96 -39.03 -15.91
N LEU A 186 -5.78 -38.85 -17.20
CA LEU A 186 -6.85 -38.62 -18.17
C LEU A 186 -6.75 -39.64 -19.30
N GLN A 187 -7.88 -40.10 -19.84
CA GLN A 187 -7.94 -40.91 -21.03
C GLN A 187 -8.31 -40.06 -22.23
N LEU A 188 -7.35 -39.80 -23.12
CA LEU A 188 -7.56 -39.00 -24.31
C LEU A 188 -8.07 -39.86 -25.49
N GLN A 189 -8.79 -39.22 -26.38
CA GLN A 189 -9.35 -39.78 -27.59
C GLN A 189 -8.86 -39.02 -28.83
N ALA A 190 -9.01 -39.63 -29.97
CA ALA A 190 -8.70 -38.98 -31.25
C ALA A 190 -9.45 -37.64 -31.35
N GLY A 191 -8.73 -36.60 -31.72
CA GLY A 191 -9.23 -35.24 -31.82
C GLY A 191 -9.04 -34.38 -30.56
N ASP A 192 -8.69 -34.98 -29.40
CA ASP A 192 -8.37 -34.20 -28.21
C ASP A 192 -7.10 -33.38 -28.42
N ILE A 193 -7.06 -32.18 -27.83
CA ILE A 193 -5.94 -31.26 -27.91
C ILE A 193 -5.30 -31.16 -26.53
N LEU A 194 -4.01 -31.48 -26.45
CA LEU A 194 -3.16 -31.27 -25.26
C LEU A 194 -2.29 -30.03 -25.50
N SER A 195 -2.34 -29.08 -24.58
CA SER A 195 -1.43 -27.92 -24.55
C SER A 195 -0.62 -27.94 -23.28
N ILE A 196 0.67 -27.74 -23.39
CA ILE A 196 1.62 -27.60 -22.28
C ILE A 196 2.37 -26.30 -22.48
N GLU A 197 2.14 -25.36 -21.57
CA GLU A 197 2.89 -24.11 -21.52
C GLU A 197 3.84 -24.13 -20.32
N HIS A 198 5.04 -23.65 -20.49
CA HIS A 198 6.04 -23.60 -19.43
C HIS A 198 6.86 -22.33 -19.54
N ALA A 199 7.09 -21.70 -18.41
CA ALA A 199 8.03 -20.59 -18.26
C ALA A 199 8.83 -20.75 -16.98
N GLU A 200 10.09 -20.38 -17.06
CA GLU A 200 11.02 -20.36 -15.93
C GLU A 200 11.36 -18.92 -15.54
N ALA A 201 11.60 -18.69 -14.25
CA ALA A 201 12.09 -17.39 -13.82
C ALA A 201 13.53 -17.16 -14.33
N LYS A 202 13.76 -16.05 -15.01
CA LYS A 202 15.10 -15.66 -15.52
C LYS A 202 16.04 -15.25 -14.40
N THR A 203 15.52 -14.77 -13.30
CA THR A 203 16.30 -14.10 -12.26
C THR A 203 15.95 -14.65 -10.89
N ARG A 204 17.00 -14.86 -10.11
CA ARG A 204 16.94 -15.32 -8.75
C ARG A 204 17.02 -14.11 -7.82
N TYR A 205 16.09 -13.99 -6.87
CA TYR A 205 16.13 -12.96 -5.83
C TYR A 205 16.32 -13.61 -4.47
N THR A 206 17.09 -12.94 -3.62
CA THR A 206 17.18 -13.27 -2.21
C THR A 206 16.57 -12.12 -1.43
N THR A 207 16.00 -12.40 -0.28
CA THR A 207 15.37 -11.41 0.61
C THR A 207 16.32 -10.30 1.08
N ASN A 208 17.62 -10.42 0.79
CA ASN A 208 18.63 -9.43 1.17
C ASN A 208 18.95 -8.41 0.07
N ASP A 209 18.34 -8.54 -1.10
CA ASP A 209 18.59 -7.64 -2.26
C ASP A 209 17.44 -6.63 -2.45
N ASP A 210 16.99 -5.99 -1.39
CA ASP A 210 15.85 -5.06 -1.40
C ASP A 210 15.95 -3.94 -2.44
N ALA A 211 17.16 -3.49 -2.74
CA ALA A 211 17.34 -2.41 -3.72
C ALA A 211 17.15 -2.85 -5.18
N THR A 212 17.07 -4.14 -5.43
CA THR A 212 17.01 -4.73 -6.78
C THR A 212 15.91 -5.76 -6.95
N MET A 213 15.05 -5.95 -5.96
CA MET A 213 13.86 -6.78 -6.07
C MET A 213 12.91 -6.19 -7.10
N LYS A 214 13.28 -6.36 -8.33
CA LYS A 214 12.39 -6.11 -9.45
C LYS A 214 11.64 -7.40 -9.69
N THR A 215 10.37 -7.28 -9.99
CA THR A 215 9.59 -8.38 -10.52
C THR A 215 10.42 -9.08 -11.57
N SER A 216 10.83 -10.29 -11.32
CA SER A 216 11.54 -11.05 -12.33
C SER A 216 10.55 -11.30 -13.45
N ALA A 217 10.90 -10.85 -14.61
CA ALA A 217 10.23 -11.34 -15.80
C ALA A 217 10.37 -12.86 -15.84
N LEU A 218 9.29 -13.57 -16.09
CA LEU A 218 9.33 -14.96 -16.46
C LEU A 218 10.25 -15.09 -17.70
N GLY A 219 10.99 -16.16 -17.80
CA GLY A 219 11.70 -16.53 -19.02
C GLY A 219 10.74 -16.64 -20.20
N GLY A 220 11.26 -16.79 -21.38
CA GLY A 220 10.47 -17.04 -22.58
C GLY A 220 9.49 -18.18 -22.34
N LEU A 221 8.21 -17.98 -22.71
CA LEU A 221 7.18 -19.00 -22.61
C LEU A 221 7.38 -20.05 -23.71
N SER A 222 7.61 -21.30 -23.30
CA SER A 222 7.60 -22.43 -24.22
C SER A 222 6.20 -23.04 -24.28
N ARG A 223 5.65 -23.20 -25.48
CA ARG A 223 4.32 -23.78 -25.67
C ARG A 223 4.37 -24.96 -26.63
N PHE A 224 3.83 -26.06 -26.20
CA PHE A 224 3.72 -27.30 -26.96
C PHE A 224 2.23 -27.64 -27.11
N VAL A 225 1.76 -27.78 -28.32
CA VAL A 225 0.36 -28.14 -28.59
C VAL A 225 0.31 -29.36 -29.50
N PHE A 226 -0.47 -30.35 -29.07
CA PHE A 226 -0.62 -31.63 -29.76
C PHE A 226 -2.08 -31.94 -30.01
N VAL A 227 -2.38 -32.55 -31.14
CA VAL A 227 -3.66 -33.21 -31.36
C VAL A 227 -3.47 -34.72 -31.30
N VAL A 228 -4.38 -35.41 -30.64
CA VAL A 228 -4.39 -36.87 -30.61
C VAL A 228 -4.90 -37.40 -31.93
N ALA A 229 -4.10 -38.12 -32.66
CA ALA A 229 -4.47 -38.73 -33.92
C ALA A 229 -5.36 -40.00 -33.74
N ASN A 230 -5.92 -40.51 -34.83
CA ASN A 230 -6.81 -41.70 -34.79
C ASN A 230 -6.15 -42.97 -34.27
N ASN A 231 -4.84 -43.10 -34.40
CA ASN A 231 -4.03 -44.19 -33.83
C ASN A 231 -3.53 -43.88 -32.41
N LEU A 232 -4.08 -42.87 -31.77
CA LEU A 232 -3.70 -42.36 -30.45
C LEU A 232 -2.24 -41.86 -30.35
N SER A 233 -1.57 -41.61 -31.46
CA SER A 233 -0.27 -40.88 -31.43
C SER A 233 -0.51 -39.37 -31.32
N LEU A 234 0.47 -38.65 -30.72
CA LEU A 234 0.43 -37.20 -30.66
C LEU A 234 1.01 -36.58 -31.94
N LYS A 235 0.28 -35.70 -32.56
CA LYS A 235 0.72 -34.87 -33.66
C LYS A 235 0.98 -33.45 -33.16
N ASN A 236 2.20 -32.97 -33.30
CA ASN A 236 2.53 -31.57 -32.92
C ASN A 236 1.84 -30.59 -33.88
N ILE A 237 1.12 -29.62 -33.33
CA ILE A 237 0.40 -28.55 -34.06
C ILE A 237 0.76 -27.18 -33.42
N SER A 238 1.89 -27.04 -32.77
CA SER A 238 2.26 -25.85 -31.99
C SER A 238 2.25 -24.58 -32.83
N ASP A 239 2.74 -24.62 -34.05
CA ASP A 239 2.78 -23.46 -34.95
C ASP A 239 1.40 -23.00 -35.35
N TYR A 240 0.50 -23.93 -35.72
CA TYR A 240 -0.89 -23.61 -36.01
C TYR A 240 -1.57 -23.05 -34.74
N ALA A 241 -1.40 -23.70 -33.63
CA ALA A 241 -2.00 -23.25 -32.36
C ALA A 241 -1.53 -21.86 -31.95
N TYR A 242 -0.25 -21.54 -32.14
CA TYR A 242 0.28 -20.21 -31.94
C TYR A 242 -0.41 -19.17 -32.83
N LEU A 243 -0.41 -19.40 -34.15
CA LEU A 243 -1.05 -18.47 -35.09
C LEU A 243 -2.56 -18.37 -34.85
N ASP A 244 -3.23 -19.49 -34.52
CA ASP A 244 -4.66 -19.50 -34.19
C ASP A 244 -4.98 -18.59 -33.00
N VAL A 245 -4.22 -18.70 -31.92
CA VAL A 245 -4.40 -17.84 -30.73
C VAL A 245 -4.09 -16.38 -31.07
N LYS A 246 -2.95 -16.11 -31.69
CA LYS A 246 -2.53 -14.72 -31.99
C LYS A 246 -3.46 -14.04 -32.98
N THR A 247 -3.95 -14.74 -34.01
CA THR A 247 -4.91 -14.15 -34.95
C THR A 247 -6.29 -13.94 -34.32
N LYS A 248 -6.71 -14.78 -33.35
CA LYS A 248 -7.92 -14.56 -32.58
C LYS A 248 -7.80 -13.32 -31.66
N GLN A 249 -6.61 -13.12 -31.08
CA GLN A 249 -6.34 -11.95 -30.22
C GLN A 249 -6.36 -10.62 -30.95
N LEU A 250 -6.26 -10.60 -32.30
CA LEU A 250 -6.37 -9.36 -33.07
C LEU A 250 -7.81 -8.79 -33.09
N ILE A 251 -8.80 -9.62 -32.78
CA ILE A 251 -10.22 -9.25 -32.94
C ILE A 251 -10.97 -9.65 -31.67
N ASP A 252 -11.59 -8.67 -31.05
CA ASP A 252 -12.48 -8.86 -29.90
C ASP A 252 -13.88 -8.39 -30.25
N ASN A 253 -14.87 -9.28 -30.08
CA ASN A 253 -16.28 -8.99 -30.35
C ASN A 253 -16.57 -8.33 -31.73
N GLY A 254 -15.81 -8.69 -32.74
CA GLY A 254 -15.97 -8.16 -34.12
C GLY A 254 -15.31 -6.81 -34.38
N ALA A 255 -14.58 -6.26 -33.37
CA ALA A 255 -13.77 -5.06 -33.52
C ALA A 255 -12.29 -5.40 -33.33
N LEU A 256 -11.39 -4.46 -33.69
CA LEU A 256 -9.97 -4.63 -33.45
C LEU A 256 -9.72 -4.70 -31.92
N ALA A 257 -8.97 -5.70 -31.48
CA ALA A 257 -8.64 -5.86 -30.08
C ALA A 257 -7.70 -4.72 -29.61
N PHE A 258 -7.75 -4.41 -28.31
CA PHE A 258 -6.85 -3.44 -27.71
C PHE A 258 -5.38 -3.82 -27.93
N GLY A 259 -4.56 -2.84 -28.32
CA GLY A 259 -3.14 -3.04 -28.59
C GLY A 259 -2.81 -3.75 -29.92
N ALA A 260 -3.82 -4.25 -30.64
CA ALA A 260 -3.59 -4.82 -31.97
C ALA A 260 -3.22 -3.71 -32.96
N SER A 261 -2.05 -3.81 -33.54
CA SER A 261 -1.46 -2.82 -34.44
C SER A 261 -1.31 -3.36 -35.87
N ALA A 262 -1.08 -2.45 -36.82
CA ALA A 262 -0.71 -2.83 -38.19
C ALA A 262 0.59 -3.67 -38.24
N SER A 263 1.52 -3.41 -37.30
CA SER A 263 2.75 -4.18 -37.14
C SER A 263 2.49 -5.62 -36.72
N ASP A 264 1.56 -5.85 -35.78
CA ASP A 264 1.20 -7.20 -35.32
C ASP A 264 0.57 -8.00 -36.46
N VAL A 265 -0.33 -7.38 -37.22
CA VAL A 265 -0.97 -8.00 -38.38
C VAL A 265 0.05 -8.35 -39.47
N ALA A 266 1.02 -7.44 -39.71
CA ALA A 266 2.10 -7.69 -40.67
C ALA A 266 3.03 -8.82 -40.22
N THR A 267 3.38 -8.85 -38.93
CA THR A 267 4.21 -9.89 -38.31
C THR A 267 3.56 -11.27 -38.45
N LEU A 268 2.28 -11.38 -38.06
CA LEU A 268 1.52 -12.63 -38.15
C LEU A 268 1.32 -13.08 -39.60
N GLN A 269 1.14 -12.13 -40.54
CA GLN A 269 1.07 -12.43 -41.97
C GLN A 269 2.38 -13.04 -42.47
N ASN A 270 3.52 -12.42 -42.10
CA ASN A 270 4.83 -12.95 -42.50
C ASN A 270 5.10 -14.35 -41.93
N GLN A 271 4.69 -14.58 -40.66
CA GLN A 271 4.80 -15.92 -40.08
C GLN A 271 3.92 -16.94 -40.79
N LEU A 272 2.69 -16.60 -41.13
CA LEU A 272 1.79 -17.45 -41.90
C LEU A 272 2.38 -17.77 -43.27
N ASP A 273 2.94 -16.78 -43.93
CA ASP A 273 3.52 -16.95 -45.28
C ASP A 273 4.77 -17.83 -45.29
N ASN A 274 5.58 -17.79 -44.19
CA ASN A 274 6.79 -18.57 -44.04
C ASN A 274 6.55 -20.04 -43.63
N GLN A 275 5.42 -20.38 -43.07
CA GLN A 275 5.10 -21.72 -42.55
C GLN A 275 4.29 -22.53 -43.56
N GLN A 276 4.84 -22.70 -44.76
CA GLN A 276 4.09 -23.32 -45.89
C GLN A 276 3.89 -24.82 -45.75
N ALA A 277 4.74 -25.53 -45.01
CA ALA A 277 4.76 -27.01 -45.00
C ALA A 277 3.91 -27.65 -43.91
N ASP A 278 3.64 -26.93 -42.83
CA ASP A 278 3.08 -27.50 -41.57
C ASP A 278 1.60 -27.22 -41.36
N LEU A 279 0.98 -26.37 -42.18
CA LEU A 279 -0.45 -26.01 -42.05
C LEU A 279 -1.29 -26.68 -43.14
N THR A 280 -2.44 -27.21 -42.80
CA THR A 280 -3.41 -27.65 -43.81
C THR A 280 -3.98 -26.45 -44.58
N THR A 281 -4.53 -26.73 -45.77
CA THR A 281 -5.20 -25.70 -46.60
C THR A 281 -6.32 -24.98 -45.82
N GLU A 282 -7.08 -25.71 -45.02
CA GLU A 282 -8.20 -25.19 -44.22
C GLU A 282 -7.69 -24.34 -43.08
N GLN A 283 -6.62 -24.76 -42.36
CA GLN A 283 -5.97 -24.01 -41.31
C GLN A 283 -5.42 -22.68 -41.82
N ARG A 284 -4.71 -22.72 -42.94
CA ARG A 284 -4.18 -21.51 -43.59
C ARG A 284 -5.32 -20.55 -44.01
N ALA A 285 -6.38 -21.07 -44.65
CA ALA A 285 -7.51 -20.24 -45.05
C ALA A 285 -8.20 -19.56 -43.87
N LEU A 286 -8.36 -20.27 -42.73
CA LEU A 286 -8.93 -19.71 -41.52
C LEU A 286 -8.07 -18.57 -40.97
N LEU A 287 -6.77 -18.79 -40.84
CA LEU A 287 -5.83 -17.77 -40.32
C LEU A 287 -5.79 -16.54 -41.24
N GLN A 288 -5.76 -16.76 -42.57
CA GLN A 288 -5.76 -15.68 -43.54
C GLN A 288 -7.07 -14.87 -43.47
N THR A 289 -8.22 -15.53 -43.28
CA THR A 289 -9.51 -14.86 -43.12
C THR A 289 -9.50 -13.90 -41.93
N ARG A 290 -8.96 -14.31 -40.79
CA ARG A 290 -8.85 -13.45 -39.58
C ARG A 290 -7.89 -12.28 -39.80
N LEU A 291 -6.74 -12.53 -40.44
CA LEU A 291 -5.82 -11.44 -40.76
C LEU A 291 -6.42 -10.42 -41.72
N ASN A 292 -7.19 -10.87 -42.71
CA ASN A 292 -7.91 -9.98 -43.63
C ASN A 292 -8.99 -9.18 -42.89
N GLN A 293 -9.71 -9.79 -41.95
CA GLN A 293 -10.69 -9.11 -41.13
C GLN A 293 -10.01 -8.05 -40.22
N ALA A 294 -8.87 -8.37 -39.59
CA ALA A 294 -8.13 -7.41 -38.81
C ALA A 294 -7.64 -6.22 -39.66
N LYS A 295 -7.12 -6.49 -40.86
CA LYS A 295 -6.74 -5.44 -41.83
C LYS A 295 -7.93 -4.52 -42.21
N ALA A 296 -9.10 -5.10 -42.43
CA ALA A 296 -10.31 -4.32 -42.76
C ALA A 296 -10.76 -3.47 -41.58
N LEU A 297 -10.65 -3.99 -40.36
CA LEU A 297 -10.94 -3.23 -39.11
C LEU A 297 -9.94 -2.10 -38.86
N LEU A 298 -8.66 -2.29 -39.15
CA LEU A 298 -7.64 -1.23 -39.10
C LEU A 298 -7.94 -0.10 -40.10
N ALA A 299 -8.53 -0.42 -41.26
CA ALA A 299 -8.90 0.56 -42.29
C ALA A 299 -10.19 1.33 -41.96
N ASN A 300 -11.06 0.80 -41.08
CA ASN A 300 -12.39 1.34 -40.75
C ASN A 300 -12.49 2.06 -39.40
N THR A 301 -11.42 2.65 -38.90
CA THR A 301 -11.44 3.41 -37.65
C THR A 301 -12.29 4.69 -37.80
N THR A 302 -13.56 4.62 -37.43
CA THR A 302 -14.44 5.76 -37.23
C THR A 302 -14.29 6.32 -35.80
N ASN A 303 -14.27 7.61 -35.65
CA ASN A 303 -14.00 8.48 -34.49
C ASN A 303 -12.52 8.88 -34.30
N SER A 304 -11.80 9.03 -35.38
CA SER A 304 -10.47 9.66 -35.36
C SER A 304 -10.58 11.17 -35.47
N ILE A 305 -9.76 11.88 -34.68
CA ILE A 305 -9.54 13.30 -34.83
C ILE A 305 -8.73 13.51 -36.11
N ASN A 306 -9.14 14.44 -36.94
CA ASN A 306 -8.52 14.63 -38.25
C ASN A 306 -7.20 15.41 -38.13
N VAL A 307 -6.19 14.95 -38.87
CA VAL A 307 -4.92 15.71 -39.02
C VAL A 307 -5.20 17.07 -39.66
N GLY A 308 -4.59 18.12 -39.14
CA GLY A 308 -4.72 19.48 -39.60
C GLY A 308 -6.00 20.20 -39.15
N GLN A 309 -6.82 19.56 -38.33
CA GLN A 309 -7.97 20.23 -37.71
C GLN A 309 -7.55 20.98 -36.47
N THR A 310 -7.69 22.31 -36.48
CA THR A 310 -7.45 23.14 -35.29
C THR A 310 -8.62 23.04 -34.32
N MET A 311 -8.32 22.77 -33.08
CA MET A 311 -9.24 22.68 -31.95
C MET A 311 -8.88 23.71 -30.89
N THR A 312 -9.84 24.06 -30.04
CA THR A 312 -9.64 25.01 -28.94
C THR A 312 -10.06 24.36 -27.63
N TYR A 313 -9.37 24.73 -26.55
CA TYR A 313 -9.69 24.30 -25.20
C TYR A 313 -9.53 25.46 -24.23
N GLN A 314 -10.56 25.70 -23.42
CA GLN A 314 -10.50 26.68 -22.33
C GLN A 314 -10.24 25.97 -21.02
N GLY A 315 -9.01 26.08 -20.54
CA GLY A 315 -8.64 25.56 -19.21
C GLY A 315 -9.13 26.44 -18.07
N PHE A 316 -9.02 25.97 -16.87
CA PHE A 316 -9.23 26.73 -15.65
C PHE A 316 -7.94 26.83 -14.84
N VAL A 317 -7.90 27.71 -13.86
CA VAL A 317 -6.81 27.85 -12.89
C VAL A 317 -7.32 27.49 -11.52
N LEU A 318 -6.45 26.94 -10.68
CA LEU A 318 -6.74 26.83 -9.25
C LEU A 318 -6.82 28.24 -8.66
N SER A 319 -7.70 28.42 -7.68
CA SER A 319 -7.88 29.72 -7.03
C SER A 319 -6.57 30.23 -6.40
N PRO A 320 -6.40 31.55 -6.30
CA PRO A 320 -5.18 32.18 -5.80
C PRO A 320 -4.72 31.75 -4.41
N ASP A 321 -5.62 31.25 -3.60
CA ASP A 321 -5.34 30.83 -2.23
C ASP A 321 -4.73 29.42 -2.14
N ALA A 322 -4.69 28.69 -3.24
CA ALA A 322 -4.10 27.36 -3.32
C ALA A 322 -2.60 27.44 -3.63
N SER A 323 -1.84 28.20 -2.86
CA SER A 323 -0.39 28.01 -2.91
C SER A 323 -0.04 26.62 -2.38
N ILE A 324 0.89 25.95 -3.03
CA ILE A 324 1.45 24.65 -2.61
C ILE A 324 1.76 24.64 -1.11
N THR A 325 2.35 25.72 -0.61
CA THR A 325 2.70 25.90 0.80
C THR A 325 1.48 25.93 1.70
N GLN A 326 0.39 26.52 1.24
CA GLN A 326 -0.85 26.61 2.00
C GLN A 326 -1.61 25.29 1.97
N THR A 327 -1.69 24.63 0.81
CA THR A 327 -2.28 23.29 0.69
C THR A 327 -1.58 22.29 1.63
N ASN A 328 -0.26 22.31 1.70
CA ASN A 328 0.51 21.47 2.61
C ASN A 328 0.27 21.80 4.09
N LYS A 329 -0.09 23.04 4.42
CA LYS A 329 -0.33 23.45 5.80
C LYS A 329 -1.79 23.30 6.23
N GLU A 330 -2.72 23.56 5.35
CA GLU A 330 -4.16 23.68 5.67
C GLU A 330 -5.02 22.55 5.07
N GLY A 331 -4.48 21.79 4.12
CA GLY A 331 -5.22 20.78 3.37
C GLY A 331 -4.56 19.41 3.37
N ARG A 332 -4.83 18.67 2.30
CA ARG A 332 -4.21 17.40 2.01
C ARG A 332 -2.74 17.61 1.67
N TYR A 333 -1.87 16.85 2.27
CA TYR A 333 -0.47 16.78 1.88
C TYR A 333 -0.32 15.88 0.66
N MET A 334 -1.02 16.18 -0.42
CA MET A 334 -0.75 15.50 -1.68
C MET A 334 0.30 16.27 -2.47
N GLY A 335 0.91 15.62 -3.40
CA GLY A 335 1.80 16.27 -4.34
C GLY A 335 1.06 17.39 -5.07
N THR A 336 1.77 18.45 -5.27
CA THR A 336 1.29 19.71 -5.84
C THR A 336 0.83 19.58 -7.28
N TYR A 337 1.02 18.44 -7.89
CA TYR A 337 0.92 18.28 -9.33
C TYR A 337 0.01 17.15 -9.76
N HIS A 338 -0.84 16.67 -8.86
CA HIS A 338 -1.80 15.62 -9.19
C HIS A 338 -2.92 16.15 -10.10
N ASP A 339 -3.45 17.33 -9.82
CA ASP A 339 -4.60 17.84 -10.57
C ASP A 339 -4.26 18.14 -12.03
N ARG A 340 -5.10 17.65 -12.92
CA ARG A 340 -4.97 17.76 -14.37
C ARG A 340 -6.31 18.06 -15.00
N GLN A 341 -6.26 18.49 -16.23
CA GLN A 341 -7.44 18.75 -17.07
C GLN A 341 -7.25 17.98 -18.37
N SER A 342 -8.20 17.10 -18.70
CA SER A 342 -8.17 16.33 -19.94
C SER A 342 -8.42 17.26 -21.15
N LEU A 343 -7.76 16.99 -22.27
CA LEU A 343 -8.12 17.54 -23.57
C LEU A 343 -9.04 16.57 -24.34
N ASP A 344 -9.58 15.56 -23.67
CA ASP A 344 -10.55 14.59 -24.17
C ASP A 344 -10.08 13.86 -25.44
N MET A 345 -8.76 13.62 -25.51
CA MET A 345 -8.17 12.86 -26.63
C MET A 345 -7.12 11.85 -26.17
N VAL A 346 -7.00 10.79 -26.95
CA VAL A 346 -5.96 9.76 -26.85
C VAL A 346 -5.17 9.75 -28.14
N LEU A 347 -3.88 9.99 -28.06
CA LEU A 347 -2.94 9.87 -29.17
C LEU A 347 -2.46 8.42 -29.30
N SER A 348 -2.31 7.94 -30.53
CA SER A 348 -1.59 6.69 -30.79
C SER A 348 -0.07 6.88 -30.64
N ASP A 349 0.65 5.78 -30.46
CA ASP A 349 2.12 5.77 -30.42
C ASP A 349 2.70 6.50 -31.65
N GLY A 350 3.65 7.41 -31.41
CA GLY A 350 4.28 8.24 -32.42
C GLY A 350 3.43 9.37 -33.00
N ALA A 351 2.17 9.53 -32.57
CA ALA A 351 1.34 10.65 -33.02
C ALA A 351 1.89 11.96 -32.44
N THR A 352 1.86 13.02 -33.26
CA THR A 352 2.37 14.35 -32.91
C THR A 352 1.24 15.36 -32.87
N LEU A 353 1.12 16.03 -31.72
CA LEU A 353 0.22 17.16 -31.49
C LEU A 353 1.06 18.44 -31.49
N LYS A 354 0.62 19.50 -32.17
CA LYS A 354 1.11 20.85 -31.93
C LYS A 354 0.09 21.61 -31.08
N ILE A 355 0.58 22.45 -30.18
CA ILE A 355 -0.25 23.17 -29.22
C ILE A 355 0.34 24.55 -28.93
N ARG A 356 -0.51 25.55 -28.71
CA ARG A 356 -0.12 26.88 -28.25
C ARG A 356 -1.18 27.48 -27.33
N ARG A 357 -0.77 28.43 -26.55
CA ARG A 357 -1.67 29.29 -25.79
C ARG A 357 -2.07 30.50 -26.63
N ILE A 358 -3.35 30.84 -26.63
CA ILE A 358 -3.85 32.07 -27.20
C ILE A 358 -3.86 33.14 -26.11
N ASP A 359 -3.56 34.36 -26.49
CA ASP A 359 -3.65 35.50 -25.57
C ASP A 359 -5.13 35.79 -25.28
N ASN A 360 -5.55 35.53 -24.05
CA ASN A 360 -6.88 35.85 -23.54
C ASN A 360 -6.84 36.55 -22.20
N GLY A 361 -5.66 37.15 -21.87
CA GLY A 361 -5.40 37.76 -20.58
C GLY A 361 -4.75 36.87 -19.57
N TYR A 362 -4.64 35.53 -19.83
CA TYR A 362 -3.85 34.63 -19.03
C TYR A 362 -2.35 34.82 -19.31
N SER A 363 -1.56 34.95 -18.23
CA SER A 363 -0.10 35.07 -18.35
C SER A 363 0.57 33.79 -17.78
N GLY A 364 1.59 33.31 -18.48
CA GLY A 364 2.36 32.16 -18.06
C GLY A 364 2.34 30.99 -19.07
N GLY A 365 3.20 30.02 -18.84
CA GLY A 365 3.25 28.78 -19.61
C GLY A 365 2.19 27.80 -19.16
N VAL A 366 1.88 26.85 -20.04
CA VAL A 366 0.97 25.76 -19.77
C VAL A 366 1.73 24.46 -19.96
N SER A 367 1.69 23.58 -19.00
CA SER A 367 2.35 22.27 -19.08
C SER A 367 1.39 21.24 -19.64
N ILE A 368 1.76 20.67 -20.81
CA ILE A 368 1.02 19.60 -21.46
C ILE A 368 1.70 18.28 -21.13
N GLN A 369 0.92 17.25 -20.79
CA GLN A 369 1.41 15.92 -20.48
C GLN A 369 0.69 14.88 -21.32
N LEU A 370 1.47 13.96 -21.90
CA LEU A 370 0.99 12.77 -22.57
C LEU A 370 1.21 11.60 -21.59
N ILE A 371 0.13 11.01 -21.12
CA ILE A 371 0.15 9.97 -20.10
C ILE A 371 -0.54 8.71 -20.63
N GLY A 372 0.21 7.63 -20.66
CA GLY A 372 -0.28 6.29 -20.99
C GLY A 372 -0.25 5.37 -19.76
N ASN A 373 0.14 4.13 -19.95
CA ASN A 373 0.29 3.13 -18.90
C ASN A 373 1.76 2.86 -18.51
N SER A 374 2.61 3.85 -18.63
CA SER A 374 4.04 3.74 -18.27
C SER A 374 4.57 5.11 -17.84
N SER A 375 5.04 5.20 -16.60
CA SER A 375 5.70 6.41 -16.08
C SER A 375 6.96 6.78 -16.88
N LYS A 376 7.66 5.80 -17.42
CA LYS A 376 8.87 6.02 -18.26
C LYS A 376 8.57 6.61 -19.64
N LYS A 377 7.29 6.55 -20.06
CA LYS A 377 6.84 7.04 -21.36
C LYS A 377 6.08 8.36 -21.29
N ILE A 378 5.89 8.91 -20.09
CA ILE A 378 5.24 10.22 -19.92
C ILE A 378 6.09 11.27 -20.63
N VAL A 379 5.44 12.03 -21.51
CA VAL A 379 6.06 13.15 -22.21
C VAL A 379 5.45 14.44 -21.68
N THR A 380 6.28 15.41 -21.33
CA THR A 380 5.83 16.72 -20.84
C THR A 380 6.43 17.83 -21.69
N GLN A 381 5.61 18.78 -22.12
CA GLN A 381 6.01 19.95 -22.90
C GLN A 381 5.34 21.21 -22.36
N SER A 382 6.09 22.31 -22.29
CA SER A 382 5.53 23.61 -21.96
C SER A 382 5.10 24.35 -23.23
N ALA A 383 3.86 24.84 -23.23
CA ALA A 383 3.32 25.64 -24.33
C ALA A 383 3.20 27.09 -23.93
N GLY A 384 3.75 27.98 -24.77
CA GLY A 384 3.58 29.43 -24.75
C GLY A 384 2.65 29.91 -25.88
N THR A 385 2.82 31.13 -26.35
CA THR A 385 2.06 31.70 -27.48
C THR A 385 2.48 31.14 -28.83
N ASP A 386 3.71 30.64 -28.94
CA ASP A 386 4.20 29.99 -30.13
C ASP A 386 3.79 28.51 -30.15
N TRP A 387 3.60 27.95 -31.37
CA TRP A 387 3.35 26.53 -31.55
C TRP A 387 4.51 25.68 -31.08
N VAL A 388 4.23 24.70 -30.23
CA VAL A 388 5.18 23.67 -29.84
C VAL A 388 4.60 22.30 -30.21
N GLU A 389 5.48 21.38 -30.57
CA GLU A 389 5.10 20.00 -30.90
C GLU A 389 5.42 19.07 -29.73
N ILE A 390 4.53 18.11 -29.50
CA ILE A 390 4.69 17.05 -28.53
C ILE A 390 4.31 15.72 -29.19
N THR A 391 5.19 14.73 -29.09
CA THR A 391 4.99 13.42 -29.72
C THR A 391 4.79 12.34 -28.64
N ALA A 392 3.78 11.51 -28.83
CA ALA A 392 3.45 10.42 -27.94
C ALA A 392 4.53 9.32 -28.01
N ASN A 393 4.94 8.83 -26.84
CA ASN A 393 5.83 7.69 -26.66
C ASN A 393 5.03 6.50 -26.13
N GLY A 394 4.29 5.85 -26.99
CA GLY A 394 3.22 4.92 -26.71
C GLY A 394 1.86 5.61 -26.76
N ASP A 395 0.78 4.83 -26.73
CA ASP A 395 -0.57 5.37 -26.64
C ASP A 395 -0.70 6.21 -25.38
N ALA A 396 -1.27 7.43 -25.49
CA ALA A 396 -1.33 8.36 -24.39
C ALA A 396 -2.55 9.29 -24.44
N ALA A 397 -3.21 9.50 -23.32
CA ALA A 397 -4.18 10.55 -23.14
C ALA A 397 -3.48 11.90 -22.92
N VAL A 398 -4.09 12.99 -23.39
CA VAL A 398 -3.52 14.33 -23.36
C VAL A 398 -4.10 15.11 -22.20
N PHE A 399 -3.23 15.59 -21.34
CA PHE A 399 -3.60 16.38 -20.17
C PHE A 399 -2.91 17.74 -20.16
N LEU A 400 -3.64 18.71 -19.67
CA LEU A 400 -3.14 20.00 -19.23
C LEU A 400 -2.94 19.96 -17.72
N ARG A 401 -1.77 20.30 -17.24
CA ARG A 401 -1.54 20.49 -15.82
C ARG A 401 -2.23 21.75 -15.35
N THR A 402 -3.07 21.63 -14.33
CA THR A 402 -3.83 22.76 -13.78
C THR A 402 -2.88 23.81 -13.22
N PRO A 403 -2.86 25.04 -13.76
CA PRO A 403 -1.96 26.07 -13.28
C PRO A 403 -2.43 26.63 -11.95
N GLU A 404 -1.50 26.79 -11.03
CA GLU A 404 -1.68 27.45 -9.75
C GLU A 404 -1.20 28.90 -9.87
N ASN A 405 -2.10 29.84 -9.94
CA ASN A 405 -1.73 31.25 -9.92
C ASN A 405 -2.91 32.15 -9.53
N ALA A 406 -2.60 33.43 -9.27
CA ALA A 406 -3.59 34.43 -8.87
C ALA A 406 -4.48 34.93 -10.01
N GLN A 407 -4.53 34.26 -11.15
CA GLN A 407 -5.33 34.69 -12.28
C GLN A 407 -6.75 34.14 -12.19
N THR A 408 -7.69 34.95 -12.61
CA THR A 408 -9.11 34.59 -12.66
C THR A 408 -9.52 33.99 -14.01
N THR A 409 -8.65 34.15 -15.03
CA THR A 409 -8.87 33.65 -16.39
C THR A 409 -7.96 32.45 -16.63
N GLY A 410 -8.53 31.32 -16.99
CA GLY A 410 -7.78 30.11 -17.37
C GLY A 410 -7.16 30.26 -18.77
N PRO A 411 -6.15 29.44 -19.09
CA PRO A 411 -5.48 29.48 -20.40
C PRO A 411 -6.43 29.04 -21.50
N LEU A 412 -6.44 29.76 -22.60
CA LEU A 412 -7.08 29.36 -23.85
C LEU A 412 -6.02 28.72 -24.75
N LEU A 413 -6.26 27.51 -25.19
CA LEU A 413 -5.33 26.74 -26.01
C LEU A 413 -5.90 26.49 -27.39
N GLU A 414 -5.01 26.54 -28.38
CA GLU A 414 -5.24 25.92 -29.71
C GLU A 414 -4.31 24.71 -29.85
N TYR A 415 -4.83 23.67 -30.43
CA TYR A 415 -4.08 22.48 -30.71
C TYR A 415 -4.55 21.78 -32.00
N GLU A 416 -3.65 21.00 -32.60
CA GLU A 416 -3.89 20.35 -33.89
C GLU A 416 -3.08 19.06 -33.98
N LEU A 417 -3.70 17.97 -34.39
CA LEU A 417 -2.99 16.73 -34.71
C LEU A 417 -2.17 16.96 -35.99
N VAL A 418 -0.85 16.87 -35.87
CA VAL A 418 0.10 17.07 -36.98
C VAL A 418 0.30 15.78 -37.77
N SER A 419 0.43 14.65 -37.06
CA SER A 419 0.64 13.33 -37.66
C SER A 419 0.17 12.21 -36.73
N GLY A 420 0.00 11.01 -37.27
CA GLY A 420 -0.48 9.86 -36.54
C GLY A 420 -2.00 9.82 -36.44
N THR A 421 -2.52 9.16 -35.42
CA THR A 421 -3.95 9.06 -35.14
C THR A 421 -4.27 9.53 -33.72
N ALA A 422 -5.45 10.11 -33.56
CA ALA A 422 -5.98 10.46 -32.25
C ALA A 422 -7.47 10.07 -32.19
N LYS A 423 -7.93 9.67 -31.03
CA LYS A 423 -9.33 9.30 -30.76
C LYS A 423 -9.86 10.14 -29.62
N GLU A 424 -11.17 10.33 -29.57
CA GLU A 424 -11.81 10.92 -28.40
C GLU A 424 -11.56 10.02 -27.17
N LEU A 425 -11.26 10.64 -26.05
CA LEU A 425 -11.15 9.97 -24.74
C LEU A 425 -12.57 9.83 -24.17
N PRO A 426 -13.09 8.60 -23.96
CA PRO A 426 -14.36 8.43 -23.26
C PRO A 426 -14.23 8.84 -21.79
N VAL A 427 -15.20 9.64 -21.31
CA VAL A 427 -15.15 10.20 -19.95
C VAL A 427 -16.39 9.77 -19.15
N PHE A 428 -16.16 9.16 -17.98
CA PHE A 428 -17.18 8.84 -16.98
C PHE A 428 -17.20 9.93 -15.90
N THR A 429 -18.32 10.60 -15.79
CA THR A 429 -18.59 11.60 -14.74
C THR A 429 -19.76 11.13 -13.86
N ALA A 430 -20.05 11.80 -12.77
CA ALA A 430 -21.19 11.49 -11.92
C ALA A 430 -22.53 11.49 -12.67
N ASP A 431 -22.66 12.31 -13.70
CA ASP A 431 -23.88 12.48 -14.50
C ASP A 431 -23.86 11.73 -15.85
N SER A 432 -22.81 10.97 -16.14
CA SER A 432 -22.67 10.25 -17.42
C SER A 432 -23.69 9.15 -17.59
N ASP A 433 -24.25 9.02 -18.79
CA ASP A 433 -24.87 7.77 -19.24
C ASP A 433 -23.75 6.73 -19.48
N GLN A 434 -23.51 5.89 -18.50
CA GLN A 434 -22.48 4.85 -18.56
C GLN A 434 -22.63 3.95 -19.78
N VAL A 435 -23.86 3.62 -20.19
CA VAL A 435 -24.09 2.76 -21.35
C VAL A 435 -23.64 3.45 -22.63
N ALA A 436 -23.92 4.74 -22.77
CA ALA A 436 -23.47 5.54 -23.90
C ALA A 436 -21.95 5.66 -23.95
N VAL A 437 -21.28 5.96 -22.81
CA VAL A 437 -19.83 6.05 -22.72
C VAL A 437 -19.17 4.70 -23.04
N LEU A 438 -19.66 3.61 -22.48
CA LEU A 438 -19.16 2.26 -22.79
C LEU A 438 -19.31 1.92 -24.26
N LYS A 439 -20.43 2.29 -24.87
CA LYS A 439 -20.66 2.06 -26.31
C LYS A 439 -19.67 2.88 -27.15
N GLN A 440 -19.45 4.14 -26.81
CA GLN A 440 -18.45 4.99 -27.47
C GLN A 440 -17.05 4.39 -27.36
N TRP A 441 -16.68 3.93 -26.16
CA TRP A 441 -15.37 3.32 -25.90
C TRP A 441 -15.21 2.00 -26.66
N ASP A 442 -16.23 1.16 -26.63
CA ASP A 442 -16.23 -0.11 -27.36
C ASP A 442 -16.15 0.08 -28.89
N GLN A 443 -16.74 1.14 -29.41
CA GLN A 443 -16.68 1.48 -30.83
C GLN A 443 -15.35 2.11 -31.25
N SER A 444 -14.87 3.09 -30.47
CA SER A 444 -13.64 3.80 -30.79
C SER A 444 -12.38 2.96 -30.52
N LYS A 445 -12.44 2.01 -29.57
CA LYS A 445 -11.26 1.30 -29.08
C LYS A 445 -10.14 2.28 -28.71
N ALA A 446 -10.49 3.40 -28.09
CA ALA A 446 -9.50 4.30 -27.52
C ALA A 446 -8.69 3.54 -26.47
N ALA A 447 -7.37 3.75 -26.42
CA ALA A 447 -6.48 3.04 -25.53
C ALA A 447 -6.81 3.27 -24.05
N PHE A 448 -7.46 4.39 -23.76
CA PHE A 448 -7.86 4.79 -22.43
C PHE A 448 -9.27 5.35 -22.40
N ALA A 449 -9.88 5.31 -21.20
CA ALA A 449 -11.00 6.14 -20.80
C ALA A 449 -10.61 6.88 -19.50
N LEU A 450 -11.38 7.88 -19.12
CA LEU A 450 -11.16 8.65 -17.89
C LEU A 450 -12.37 8.53 -16.98
N MET A 451 -12.17 8.21 -15.72
CA MET A 451 -13.14 8.51 -14.67
C MET A 451 -12.79 9.89 -14.09
N ASP A 452 -13.69 10.84 -14.24
CA ASP A 452 -13.50 12.22 -13.79
C ASP A 452 -14.45 12.52 -12.62
N ALA A 453 -13.98 12.31 -11.40
CA ALA A 453 -14.67 12.59 -10.17
C ALA A 453 -14.19 13.92 -9.56
N ASN A 454 -14.90 14.45 -8.54
CA ASN A 454 -14.53 15.72 -7.91
C ASN A 454 -13.17 15.66 -7.20
N ASN A 455 -12.83 14.53 -6.63
CA ASN A 455 -11.64 14.36 -5.80
C ASN A 455 -10.55 13.50 -6.44
N ILE A 456 -10.86 12.76 -7.51
CA ILE A 456 -9.92 11.87 -8.17
C ILE A 456 -10.21 11.72 -9.65
N GLU A 457 -9.16 11.69 -10.45
CA GLU A 457 -9.19 11.25 -11.84
C GLU A 457 -8.51 9.90 -11.95
N ILE A 458 -9.12 8.96 -12.66
CA ILE A 458 -8.57 7.64 -12.93
C ILE A 458 -8.47 7.42 -14.43
N LEU A 459 -7.25 7.34 -14.95
CA LEU A 459 -7.01 6.96 -16.34
C LEU A 459 -7.09 5.44 -16.48
N ILE A 460 -8.10 4.96 -17.17
CA ILE A 460 -8.48 3.55 -17.24
C ILE A 460 -8.00 2.97 -18.57
N PRO A 461 -7.08 2.01 -18.60
CA PRO A 461 -6.65 1.36 -19.84
C PRO A 461 -7.76 0.46 -20.41
N TYR A 462 -7.82 0.35 -21.74
CA TYR A 462 -8.87 -0.42 -22.45
C TYR A 462 -8.96 -1.89 -21.98
N GLN A 463 -7.87 -2.49 -21.55
CA GLN A 463 -7.87 -3.85 -21.04
C GLN A 463 -8.80 -4.04 -19.83
N ASP A 464 -9.07 -2.97 -19.07
CA ASP A 464 -9.98 -3.00 -17.91
C ASP A 464 -11.46 -2.79 -18.27
N ILE A 465 -11.79 -2.69 -19.55
CA ILE A 465 -13.18 -2.47 -20.01
C ILE A 465 -14.16 -3.51 -19.46
N LYS A 466 -13.71 -4.75 -19.23
CA LYS A 466 -14.57 -5.78 -18.61
C LYS A 466 -14.92 -5.44 -17.17
N THR A 467 -13.97 -4.97 -16.42
CA THR A 467 -14.17 -4.48 -15.05
C THR A 467 -15.13 -3.29 -15.06
N VAL A 468 -14.90 -2.31 -15.93
CA VAL A 468 -15.78 -1.13 -16.07
C VAL A 468 -17.20 -1.54 -16.44
N LYS A 469 -17.39 -2.53 -17.33
CA LYS A 469 -18.71 -3.07 -17.69
C LYS A 469 -19.45 -3.72 -16.51
N SER A 470 -18.72 -4.23 -15.52
CA SER A 470 -19.29 -4.83 -14.31
C SER A 470 -19.35 -3.89 -13.12
N THR A 471 -18.85 -2.66 -13.25
CA THR A 471 -18.82 -1.62 -12.23
C THR A 471 -19.87 -0.57 -12.53
N GLU A 472 -20.66 -0.21 -11.53
CA GLU A 472 -21.56 0.93 -11.61
C GLU A 472 -20.75 2.22 -11.40
N MET A 473 -20.27 2.83 -12.50
CA MET A 473 -19.28 3.93 -12.46
C MET A 473 -19.79 5.15 -11.70
N ASN A 474 -21.05 5.51 -11.81
CA ASN A 474 -21.61 6.64 -11.07
C ASN A 474 -21.61 6.35 -9.56
N SER A 475 -21.88 5.12 -9.15
CA SER A 475 -21.78 4.68 -7.75
C SER A 475 -20.33 4.67 -7.27
N LEU A 476 -19.38 4.27 -8.12
CA LEU A 476 -17.95 4.31 -7.80
C LEU A 476 -17.45 5.76 -7.57
N ILE A 477 -17.87 6.68 -8.45
CA ILE A 477 -17.58 8.12 -8.30
C ILE A 477 -18.14 8.64 -6.97
N ASP A 478 -19.40 8.33 -6.66
CA ASP A 478 -20.04 8.71 -5.39
C ASP A 478 -19.31 8.13 -4.18
N GLN A 479 -18.86 6.86 -4.26
CA GLN A 479 -18.09 6.24 -3.19
C GLN A 479 -16.75 6.95 -2.97
N TYR A 480 -16.03 7.30 -4.03
CA TYR A 480 -14.81 8.08 -3.87
C TYR A 480 -15.11 9.44 -3.23
N ASP A 481 -16.01 10.22 -3.81
CA ASP A 481 -16.26 11.59 -3.36
C ASP A 481 -16.90 11.66 -1.99
N ASN A 482 -17.95 10.86 -1.73
CA ASN A 482 -18.81 10.95 -0.55
C ASN A 482 -18.52 9.93 0.55
N GLN A 483 -17.63 8.95 0.31
CA GLN A 483 -17.20 8.01 1.34
C GLN A 483 -15.70 8.12 1.60
N VAL A 484 -14.83 7.86 0.60
CA VAL A 484 -13.38 7.84 0.81
C VAL A 484 -12.87 9.24 1.18
N PHE A 485 -13.00 10.19 0.27
CA PHE A 485 -12.45 11.53 0.48
C PHE A 485 -13.18 12.30 1.59
N LYS A 486 -14.49 12.15 1.68
CA LYS A 486 -15.26 12.76 2.78
C LYS A 486 -14.78 12.26 4.13
N LEU A 487 -14.64 10.95 4.32
CA LEU A 487 -14.14 10.39 5.56
C LEU A 487 -12.71 10.86 5.87
N TYR A 488 -11.83 10.81 4.89
CA TYR A 488 -10.44 11.23 5.08
C TYR A 488 -10.33 12.72 5.42
N ASP A 489 -11.13 13.57 4.77
CA ASP A 489 -11.22 14.99 5.07
C ASP A 489 -11.78 15.24 6.50
N GLU A 490 -12.80 14.50 6.89
CA GLU A 490 -13.38 14.57 8.25
C GLU A 490 -12.36 14.15 9.31
N LEU A 491 -11.63 13.05 9.08
CA LEU A 491 -10.59 12.57 9.97
C LEU A 491 -9.39 13.54 10.09
N THR A 492 -9.14 14.31 9.05
CA THR A 492 -8.10 15.34 9.08
C THR A 492 -8.60 16.71 9.51
N GLY A 493 -9.92 16.88 9.68
CA GLY A 493 -10.52 18.18 9.99
C GLY A 493 -10.46 19.16 8.81
N ILE A 494 -10.41 18.67 7.59
CA ILE A 494 -10.51 19.46 6.36
C ILE A 494 -12.01 19.68 6.07
N PRO A 495 -12.45 20.86 5.62
CA PRO A 495 -13.82 21.07 5.23
C PRO A 495 -14.28 20.12 4.13
N THR A 496 -15.44 19.48 4.30
CA THR A 496 -15.93 18.39 3.43
C THR A 496 -16.74 18.85 2.21
N ASN A 497 -17.03 20.14 2.09
CA ASN A 497 -17.82 20.69 0.99
C ASN A 497 -16.98 21.14 -0.21
N THR A 498 -16.02 20.32 -0.59
CA THR A 498 -15.11 20.66 -1.68
C THR A 498 -15.63 20.15 -3.00
N VAL A 499 -15.88 21.11 -3.84
CA VAL A 499 -16.03 20.91 -5.28
C VAL A 499 -14.69 21.17 -5.97
N ARG A 500 -14.54 20.64 -7.19
CA ARG A 500 -13.36 20.79 -8.05
C ARG A 500 -12.80 22.22 -8.12
N ASP A 501 -13.69 23.22 -8.09
CA ASP A 501 -13.34 24.64 -8.25
C ASP A 501 -12.91 25.31 -6.94
N GLN A 502 -12.85 24.57 -5.84
CA GLN A 502 -12.44 25.14 -4.56
C GLN A 502 -10.95 24.92 -4.31
N PRO A 503 -10.25 25.97 -3.91
CA PRO A 503 -8.82 26.12 -4.14
C PRO A 503 -7.90 25.35 -3.22
N VAL A 504 -8.38 24.76 -2.16
CA VAL A 504 -7.54 24.22 -1.08
C VAL A 504 -7.26 22.72 -1.25
N LYS A 505 -7.88 22.09 -2.24
CA LYS A 505 -7.81 20.65 -2.40
C LYS A 505 -7.54 20.30 -3.83
N GLY A 506 -6.31 19.96 -4.11
CA GLY A 506 -5.97 19.34 -5.39
C GLY A 506 -6.76 18.02 -5.55
N ARG A 507 -7.07 17.69 -6.78
CA ARG A 507 -7.70 16.43 -7.18
C ARG A 507 -6.61 15.40 -7.39
N TYR A 508 -6.81 14.19 -6.89
CA TYR A 508 -5.89 13.08 -7.14
C TYR A 508 -5.90 12.68 -8.61
N PHE A 509 -4.78 12.21 -9.10
CA PHE A 509 -4.68 11.55 -10.40
C PHE A 509 -4.04 10.20 -10.24
N THR A 510 -4.63 9.18 -10.88
CA THR A 510 -4.09 7.82 -10.85
C THR A 510 -4.18 7.15 -12.22
N PHE A 511 -3.22 6.28 -12.49
CA PHE A 511 -3.16 5.50 -13.72
C PHE A 511 -2.49 4.15 -13.48
N ALA A 512 -2.59 3.25 -14.45
CA ALA A 512 -1.86 2.00 -14.46
C ALA A 512 -0.43 2.26 -14.94
N ASP A 513 0.58 1.90 -14.14
CA ASP A 513 1.99 2.02 -14.48
C ASP A 513 2.67 0.65 -14.53
N GLN A 514 2.83 0.11 -15.72
CA GLN A 514 3.49 -1.20 -15.90
C GLN A 514 5.00 -1.18 -15.61
N ASP A 515 5.60 0.00 -15.48
CA ASP A 515 7.02 0.21 -15.18
C ASP A 515 7.27 0.62 -13.72
N GLY A 516 6.24 0.68 -12.91
CA GLY A 516 6.31 1.00 -11.50
C GLY A 516 6.94 -0.09 -10.65
N ILE A 517 7.04 0.14 -9.35
CA ILE A 517 7.61 -0.79 -8.38
C ILE A 517 6.62 -1.02 -7.25
N GLY A 518 6.56 -2.25 -6.74
CA GLY A 518 5.61 -2.60 -5.71
C GLY A 518 4.26 -3.00 -6.30
N ALA A 519 3.21 -2.98 -5.52
CA ALA A 519 1.83 -3.22 -5.98
C ALA A 519 1.18 -1.93 -6.49
N ALA A 520 1.50 -0.81 -5.84
CA ALA A 520 1.14 0.55 -6.19
C ALA A 520 2.13 1.51 -5.54
N TYR A 521 1.99 2.79 -5.82
CA TYR A 521 2.80 3.82 -5.18
C TYR A 521 2.12 5.19 -5.26
N TRP A 522 2.47 6.03 -4.30
CA TRP A 522 2.16 7.45 -4.30
C TRP A 522 3.39 8.28 -4.68
N SER A 523 3.22 9.30 -5.48
CA SER A 523 4.25 10.29 -5.80
C SER A 523 3.69 11.70 -5.73
N VAL A 524 4.56 12.69 -5.81
CA VAL A 524 4.16 14.12 -5.83
C VAL A 524 3.36 14.51 -7.07
N ASN A 525 3.35 13.69 -8.11
CA ASN A 525 2.69 13.98 -9.39
C ASN A 525 1.43 13.15 -9.63
N TYR A 526 1.32 11.98 -9.04
CA TYR A 526 0.23 11.02 -9.24
C TYR A 526 0.34 9.86 -8.26
N THR A 527 -0.73 9.09 -8.12
CA THR A 527 -0.66 7.72 -7.64
C THR A 527 -0.70 6.76 -8.81
N ALA A 528 -0.19 5.55 -8.66
CA ALA A 528 -0.26 4.55 -9.72
C ALA A 528 -0.41 3.13 -9.17
N ALA A 529 -1.18 2.30 -9.87
CA ALA A 529 -1.10 0.86 -9.71
C ALA A 529 0.10 0.35 -10.53
N ASN A 530 0.99 -0.42 -9.91
CA ASN A 530 2.12 -1.02 -10.61
C ASN A 530 1.67 -2.24 -11.41
N SER A 531 0.95 -1.99 -12.46
CA SER A 531 0.36 -2.99 -13.34
C SER A 531 -0.04 -2.33 -14.64
N SER A 532 -0.30 -3.12 -15.66
CA SER A 532 -1.00 -2.66 -16.85
C SER A 532 -2.48 -2.38 -16.60
N SER A 533 -3.03 -2.75 -15.44
CA SER A 533 -4.43 -2.66 -15.04
C SER A 533 -4.61 -1.71 -13.86
N ILE A 534 -5.70 -0.94 -13.86
CA ILE A 534 -6.14 -0.07 -12.76
C ILE A 534 -7.34 -0.66 -11.98
N ALA A 535 -7.65 -1.93 -12.18
CA ALA A 535 -8.85 -2.58 -11.64
C ALA A 535 -8.97 -2.46 -10.11
N SER A 536 -7.85 -2.40 -9.37
CA SER A 536 -7.85 -2.18 -7.92
C SER A 536 -8.52 -0.87 -7.51
N TYR A 537 -8.36 0.18 -8.31
CA TYR A 537 -9.01 1.47 -8.09
C TYR A 537 -10.47 1.47 -8.53
N LEU A 538 -10.87 0.55 -9.39
CA LEU A 538 -12.27 0.41 -9.79
C LEU A 538 -13.11 -0.39 -8.79
N THR A 539 -12.51 -0.93 -7.72
CA THR A 539 -13.17 -1.73 -6.69
C THR A 539 -13.01 -1.18 -5.28
N ILE A 540 -12.28 -0.09 -5.10
CA ILE A 540 -11.93 0.53 -3.81
C ILE A 540 -11.51 -0.53 -2.76
N ASN A 541 -10.55 -1.38 -3.12
CA ASN A 541 -9.93 -2.29 -2.18
C ASN A 541 -8.91 -1.55 -1.29
N TRP A 542 -8.13 -2.26 -0.48
CA TRP A 542 -7.17 -1.63 0.40
C TRP A 542 -6.11 -0.80 -0.36
N LEU A 543 -5.70 -1.20 -1.56
CA LEU A 543 -4.60 -0.57 -2.29
C LEU A 543 -4.85 0.92 -2.58
N PRO A 544 -5.95 1.34 -3.26
CA PRO A 544 -6.23 2.77 -3.44
C PRO A 544 -6.43 3.51 -2.12
N LEU A 545 -7.01 2.89 -1.09
CA LEU A 545 -7.17 3.51 0.22
C LEU A 545 -5.82 3.83 0.86
N HIS A 546 -4.84 2.96 0.70
CA HIS A 546 -3.47 3.13 1.16
C HIS A 546 -2.78 4.28 0.41
N GLU A 547 -2.78 4.26 -0.92
CA GLU A 547 -2.09 5.26 -1.72
C GLU A 547 -2.72 6.66 -1.59
N ILE A 548 -4.05 6.73 -1.51
CA ILE A 548 -4.74 8.00 -1.21
C ILE A 548 -4.35 8.47 0.20
N GLY A 549 -4.21 7.55 1.15
CA GLY A 549 -3.82 7.85 2.52
C GLY A 549 -2.49 8.57 2.65
N HIS A 550 -1.51 8.30 1.77
CA HIS A 550 -0.23 9.03 1.75
C HIS A 550 -0.39 10.54 1.56
N GLY A 551 -1.38 10.96 0.81
CA GLY A 551 -1.69 12.39 0.64
C GLY A 551 -2.29 13.06 1.89
N TYR A 552 -2.63 12.29 2.91
CA TYR A 552 -3.19 12.77 4.18
C TYR A 552 -2.22 12.59 5.36
N GLU A 553 -1.07 11.97 5.14
CA GLU A 553 -0.07 11.80 6.19
C GLU A 553 0.45 13.15 6.67
N ALA A 554 0.58 13.28 7.97
CA ALA A 554 1.26 14.40 8.55
C ALA A 554 2.76 14.34 8.21
N PRO A 555 3.37 15.43 7.73
CA PRO A 555 4.81 15.44 7.49
C PRO A 555 5.54 15.29 8.83
N ALA A 556 6.21 14.17 9.04
CA ALA A 556 6.95 13.88 10.25
C ALA A 556 8.17 13.01 10.00
N SER A 557 9.18 13.14 10.86
CA SER A 557 10.44 12.42 10.72
C SER A 557 10.94 11.72 11.99
N ASP A 558 10.31 11.93 13.14
CA ASP A 558 10.76 11.39 14.43
C ASP A 558 10.33 9.94 14.67
N MET A 559 9.29 9.49 14.00
CA MET A 559 8.83 8.11 14.00
C MET A 559 8.75 7.61 12.57
N TYR A 560 9.09 6.35 12.36
CA TYR A 560 8.94 5.73 11.05
C TYR A 560 7.46 5.48 10.77
N ILE A 561 6.81 6.42 10.08
CA ILE A 561 5.36 6.40 9.83
C ILE A 561 4.98 5.87 8.45
N ILE A 562 5.91 5.87 7.50
CA ILE A 562 5.68 5.44 6.12
C ILE A 562 5.05 4.04 6.11
N ASP A 563 4.04 3.84 5.28
CA ASP A 563 3.30 2.59 5.09
C ASP A 563 2.57 2.05 6.34
N SER A 564 2.53 2.82 7.43
CA SER A 564 1.77 2.45 8.62
C SER A 564 0.73 3.50 9.00
N PHE A 565 1.10 4.78 9.02
CA PHE A 565 0.20 5.85 9.45
C PHE A 565 -0.92 6.12 8.44
N ASN A 566 -0.61 6.13 7.14
CA ASN A 566 -1.58 6.26 6.06
C ASN A 566 -2.67 5.18 6.12
N ASN A 567 -2.35 4.00 6.63
CA ASN A 567 -3.30 2.90 6.78
C ASN A 567 -4.35 3.12 7.88
N ILE A 568 -4.18 4.11 8.77
CA ILE A 568 -5.24 4.51 9.72
C ILE A 568 -6.50 4.88 8.94
N TYR A 569 -6.36 5.69 7.91
CA TYR A 569 -7.47 6.12 7.04
C TYR A 569 -8.15 4.93 6.37
N GLY A 570 -7.37 4.08 5.71
CA GLY A 570 -7.89 2.88 5.05
C GLY A 570 -8.56 1.91 6.02
N THR A 571 -8.00 1.73 7.21
CA THR A 571 -8.59 0.87 8.26
C THR A 571 -9.93 1.42 8.73
N LEU A 572 -10.03 2.72 9.00
CA LEU A 572 -11.27 3.37 9.41
C LEU A 572 -12.33 3.32 8.30
N TYR A 573 -11.94 3.53 7.04
CA TYR A 573 -12.84 3.33 5.92
C TYR A 573 -13.35 1.88 5.85
N GLN A 574 -12.47 0.91 5.89
CA GLN A 574 -12.85 -0.51 5.83
C GLN A 574 -13.74 -0.92 7.00
N SER A 575 -13.51 -0.36 8.20
CA SER A 575 -14.35 -0.67 9.36
C SER A 575 -15.79 -0.17 9.22
N GLN A 576 -16.02 0.88 8.44
CA GLN A 576 -17.33 1.48 8.22
C GLN A 576 -18.05 0.90 7.01
N PHE A 577 -17.34 0.64 5.93
CA PHE A 577 -17.93 0.35 4.63
C PHE A 577 -17.68 -1.07 4.12
N ASN A 578 -16.75 -1.81 4.73
CA ASN A 578 -16.46 -3.19 4.32
C ASN A 578 -17.20 -4.20 5.21
N SER A 579 -18.18 -4.90 4.66
CA SER A 579 -18.94 -5.94 5.37
C SER A 579 -18.06 -7.11 5.86
N ASN A 580 -16.88 -7.32 5.27
CA ASN A 580 -15.95 -8.38 5.62
C ASN A 580 -14.73 -7.85 6.39
N PHE A 581 -14.87 -6.74 7.11
CA PHE A 581 -13.77 -6.08 7.80
C PHE A 581 -12.95 -7.03 8.70
N THR A 582 -13.59 -7.95 9.39
CA THR A 582 -12.93 -8.88 10.32
C THR A 582 -12.05 -9.93 9.64
N THR A 583 -12.34 -10.26 8.39
CA THR A 583 -11.67 -11.35 7.65
C THR A 583 -10.95 -10.85 6.39
N GLY A 584 -11.24 -9.63 5.96
CA GLY A 584 -10.74 -9.07 4.71
C GLY A 584 -10.00 -7.75 4.85
N SER A 585 -9.78 -7.23 6.05
CA SER A 585 -9.04 -5.99 6.23
C SER A 585 -7.52 -6.22 6.26
N TRP A 586 -6.80 -5.28 5.72
CA TRP A 586 -5.34 -5.36 5.68
C TRP A 586 -4.73 -5.39 7.09
N ILE A 587 -5.25 -4.61 8.04
CA ILE A 587 -4.73 -4.53 9.41
C ILE A 587 -4.63 -5.91 10.09
N PHE A 588 -5.60 -6.79 9.86
CA PHE A 588 -5.64 -8.07 10.56
C PHE A 588 -4.88 -9.19 9.84
N GLY A 589 -4.50 -8.99 8.57
CA GLY A 589 -3.81 -10.03 7.81
C GLY A 589 -4.60 -11.34 7.82
N THR A 590 -3.97 -12.41 8.30
CA THR A 590 -4.63 -13.73 8.40
C THR A 590 -5.64 -13.81 9.53
N SER A 591 -5.42 -13.13 10.66
CA SER A 591 -6.39 -13.03 11.74
C SER A 591 -6.06 -11.89 12.71
N LYS A 592 -7.10 -11.26 13.27
CA LYS A 592 -6.97 -10.27 14.34
C LYS A 592 -6.20 -10.80 15.53
N GLY A 593 -6.46 -12.05 15.94
CA GLY A 593 -5.80 -12.68 17.08
C GLY A 593 -4.29 -12.80 16.89
N SER A 594 -3.85 -13.19 15.70
CA SER A 594 -2.43 -13.37 15.38
C SER A 594 -1.67 -12.03 15.41
N ILE A 595 -2.18 -10.98 14.77
CA ILE A 595 -1.49 -9.68 14.76
C ILE A 595 -1.48 -9.03 16.14
N VAL A 596 -2.56 -9.12 16.90
CA VAL A 596 -2.61 -8.60 18.28
C VAL A 596 -1.65 -9.38 19.19
N GLN A 597 -1.54 -10.69 19.01
CA GLN A 597 -0.55 -11.49 19.75
C GLN A 597 0.88 -11.12 19.35
N SER A 598 1.13 -10.89 18.06
CA SER A 598 2.44 -10.39 17.60
C SER A 598 2.82 -9.06 18.26
N VAL A 599 1.88 -8.13 18.42
CA VAL A 599 2.13 -6.88 19.16
C VAL A 599 2.51 -7.15 20.62
N VAL A 600 1.79 -8.04 21.31
CA VAL A 600 2.12 -8.42 22.69
C VAL A 600 3.52 -9.02 22.77
N ASP A 601 3.84 -9.94 21.88
CA ASP A 601 5.14 -10.63 21.86
C ASP A 601 6.28 -9.68 21.55
N SER A 602 6.10 -8.81 20.56
CA SER A 602 7.14 -7.86 20.14
C SER A 602 7.34 -6.76 21.17
N VAL A 603 6.28 -6.08 21.58
CA VAL A 603 6.37 -4.90 22.44
C VAL A 603 6.54 -5.25 23.92
N LEU A 604 5.69 -6.13 24.46
CA LEU A 604 5.65 -6.38 25.89
C LEU A 604 6.62 -7.48 26.33
N THR A 605 6.77 -8.55 25.55
CA THR A 605 7.63 -9.67 25.89
C THR A 605 9.08 -9.45 25.45
N LYS A 606 9.30 -9.14 24.15
CA LYS A 606 10.65 -8.96 23.59
C LYS A 606 11.22 -7.56 23.81
N LYS A 607 10.37 -6.58 24.22
CA LYS A 607 10.75 -5.17 24.40
C LYS A 607 11.36 -4.54 23.13
N GLN A 608 10.85 -4.91 21.97
CA GLN A 608 11.27 -4.33 20.71
C GLN A 608 10.91 -2.84 20.65
N SER A 609 11.78 -2.06 20.05
CA SER A 609 11.51 -0.64 19.82
C SER A 609 10.51 -0.44 18.68
N TRP A 610 9.92 0.73 18.61
CA TRP A 610 9.03 1.13 17.51
C TRP A 610 9.62 0.85 16.12
N ALA A 611 10.92 1.12 15.95
CA ALA A 611 11.60 0.92 14.67
C ALA A 611 11.70 -0.54 14.23
N ASP A 612 11.62 -1.48 15.16
CA ASP A 612 11.75 -2.91 14.91
C ASP A 612 10.40 -3.60 14.63
N LEU A 613 9.28 -2.87 14.75
CA LEU A 613 7.95 -3.42 14.56
C LEU A 613 7.59 -3.49 13.08
N GLY A 614 6.81 -4.50 12.70
CA GLY A 614 6.21 -4.60 11.37
C GLY A 614 5.10 -3.57 11.13
N TYR A 615 4.76 -3.32 9.88
CA TYR A 615 3.74 -2.31 9.50
C TYR A 615 2.38 -2.56 10.16
N ARG A 616 1.91 -3.80 10.21
CA ARG A 616 0.63 -4.14 10.85
C ARG A 616 0.67 -3.97 12.37
N GLU A 617 1.78 -4.30 13.00
CA GLU A 617 1.97 -4.08 14.43
C GLU A 617 1.93 -2.59 14.75
N ARG A 618 2.64 -1.76 13.97
CA ARG A 618 2.57 -0.30 14.08
C ARG A 618 1.15 0.22 13.85
N LEU A 619 0.46 -0.31 12.83
CA LEU A 619 -0.91 0.11 12.56
C LEU A 619 -1.87 -0.23 13.70
N VAL A 620 -1.78 -1.42 14.31
CA VAL A 620 -2.58 -1.76 15.51
C VAL A 620 -2.29 -0.78 16.65
N LEU A 621 -1.04 -0.38 16.83
CA LEU A 621 -0.65 0.59 17.86
C LEU A 621 -1.14 2.00 17.51
N TRP A 622 -1.06 2.43 16.25
CA TRP A 622 -1.65 3.69 15.80
C TRP A 622 -3.16 3.72 16.00
N MET A 623 -3.83 2.61 15.72
CA MET A 623 -5.28 2.50 15.92
C MET A 623 -5.66 2.62 17.39
N ASN A 624 -4.81 2.21 18.32
CA ASN A 624 -5.05 2.42 19.75
C ASN A 624 -5.10 3.90 20.15
N LEU A 625 -4.39 4.76 19.43
CA LEU A 625 -4.43 6.22 19.62
C LEU A 625 -5.54 6.86 18.78
N ALA A 626 -5.67 6.44 17.52
CA ALA A 626 -6.58 7.04 16.56
C ALA A 626 -8.05 6.67 16.81
N TYR A 627 -8.29 5.45 17.30
CA TYR A 627 -9.62 4.92 17.63
C TYR A 627 -9.64 4.41 19.06
N ASN A 628 -9.86 5.32 19.99
CA ASN A 628 -9.88 5.01 21.42
C ASN A 628 -10.95 5.85 22.13
N LEU A 629 -11.31 5.47 23.35
CA LEU A 629 -12.23 6.19 24.22
C LEU A 629 -13.58 6.51 23.54
N GLU A 630 -13.69 7.56 22.78
CA GLU A 630 -14.91 8.09 22.16
C GLU A 630 -14.92 8.02 20.61
N GLY A 631 -14.18 7.08 20.02
CA GLY A 631 -14.16 6.90 18.58
C GLY A 631 -12.93 7.51 17.90
N THR A 632 -13.12 8.30 16.83
CA THR A 632 -12.02 8.81 15.97
C THR A 632 -11.63 10.26 16.26
N ASP A 633 -12.23 10.91 17.24
CA ASP A 633 -11.98 12.34 17.50
C ASP A 633 -10.53 12.63 17.89
N ALA A 634 -9.87 11.71 18.57
CA ALA A 634 -8.44 11.84 18.90
C ALA A 634 -7.58 11.99 17.65
N PHE A 635 -7.87 11.23 16.58
CA PHE A 635 -7.16 11.32 15.32
C PHE A 635 -7.41 12.64 14.60
N LYS A 636 -8.65 13.12 14.65
CA LYS A 636 -9.01 14.42 14.10
C LYS A 636 -8.30 15.57 14.84
N TYR A 637 -8.30 15.55 16.17
CA TYR A 637 -7.58 16.55 16.98
C TYR A 637 -6.08 16.51 16.68
N PHE A 638 -5.49 15.31 16.60
CA PHE A 638 -4.10 15.17 16.22
C PHE A 638 -3.79 15.86 14.88
N ASN A 639 -4.57 15.60 13.85
CA ASN A 639 -4.36 16.19 12.53
C ASN A 639 -4.53 17.73 12.53
N ILE A 640 -5.52 18.25 13.26
CA ILE A 640 -5.77 19.69 13.38
C ILE A 640 -4.63 20.37 14.13
N ASP A 641 -4.24 19.85 15.30
CA ASP A 641 -3.22 20.44 16.16
C ASP A 641 -1.85 20.39 15.47
N HIS A 642 -1.53 19.26 14.84
CA HIS A 642 -0.30 19.10 14.07
C HIS A 642 -0.18 20.14 12.94
N ARG A 643 -1.23 20.33 12.13
CA ARG A 643 -1.25 21.37 11.08
C ARG A 643 -1.17 22.78 11.67
N THR A 644 -1.90 23.06 12.74
CA THR A 644 -1.88 24.37 13.41
C THR A 644 -0.48 24.69 13.92
N ASN A 645 0.21 23.72 14.49
CA ASN A 645 1.60 23.88 14.92
C ASN A 645 2.55 24.11 13.72
N ALA A 646 2.34 23.40 12.62
CA ALA A 646 3.10 23.59 11.39
C ALA A 646 2.93 25.01 10.82
N VAL A 647 1.69 25.51 10.75
CA VAL A 647 1.39 26.88 10.31
C VAL A 647 2.04 27.92 11.21
N ALA A 648 2.05 27.70 12.52
CA ALA A 648 2.70 28.58 13.49
C ALA A 648 4.24 28.53 13.44
N GLY A 649 4.82 27.70 12.57
CA GLY A 649 6.28 27.54 12.43
C GLY A 649 6.91 26.77 13.57
N LYS A 650 6.11 26.06 14.39
CA LYS A 650 6.60 25.14 15.41
C LYS A 650 7.21 23.91 14.78
N THR A 651 8.11 23.25 15.48
CA THR A 651 8.69 21.97 15.03
C THR A 651 7.60 20.90 14.98
N VAL A 652 7.30 20.40 13.79
CA VAL A 652 6.24 19.41 13.57
C VAL A 652 6.73 17.97 13.44
N ASN A 653 8.00 17.73 13.64
CA ASN A 653 8.63 16.42 13.52
C ASN A 653 8.59 15.62 14.83
N GLN A 654 7.52 15.76 15.62
CA GLN A 654 7.42 15.15 16.94
C GLN A 654 6.04 14.50 17.15
N ILE A 655 5.76 13.48 16.34
CA ILE A 655 4.46 12.78 16.36
C ILE A 655 4.11 12.27 17.75
N GLY A 656 5.06 11.68 18.46
CA GLY A 656 4.84 11.22 19.83
C GLY A 656 4.42 12.36 20.77
N LYS A 657 5.08 13.51 20.68
CA LYS A 657 4.74 14.72 21.45
C LYS A 657 3.35 15.24 21.09
N ASP A 658 3.03 15.30 19.79
CA ASP A 658 1.74 15.81 19.35
C ASP A 658 0.59 14.92 19.84
N TRP A 659 0.73 13.58 19.79
CA TRP A 659 -0.24 12.67 20.37
C TRP A 659 -0.40 12.84 21.89
N ILE A 660 0.72 12.96 22.62
CA ILE A 660 0.68 13.19 24.07
C ILE A 660 -0.05 14.50 24.35
N SER A 661 0.24 15.55 23.59
CA SER A 661 -0.42 16.85 23.73
C SER A 661 -1.91 16.77 23.47
N VAL A 662 -2.34 16.05 22.43
CA VAL A 662 -3.76 15.82 22.11
C VAL A 662 -4.47 15.13 23.28
N TYR A 663 -3.90 14.05 23.80
CA TYR A 663 -4.51 13.33 24.91
C TYR A 663 -4.54 14.15 26.21
N ALA A 664 -3.49 14.93 26.48
CA ALA A 664 -3.45 15.81 27.62
C ALA A 664 -4.49 16.95 27.56
N GLN A 665 -4.61 17.61 26.38
CA GLN A 665 -5.44 18.79 26.20
C GLN A 665 -6.92 18.44 26.04
N HIS A 666 -7.25 17.43 25.23
CA HIS A 666 -8.63 17.11 24.87
C HIS A 666 -9.26 16.07 25.79
N TYR A 667 -8.46 15.17 26.37
CA TYR A 667 -8.95 14.04 27.17
C TYR A 667 -8.48 14.07 28.63
N GLN A 668 -7.55 14.95 28.97
CA GLN A 668 -6.93 15.03 30.32
C GLN A 668 -6.31 13.67 30.70
N LEU A 669 -5.66 13.00 29.77
CA LEU A 669 -5.02 11.70 29.92
C LEU A 669 -3.54 11.76 29.56
N ASN A 670 -2.77 10.92 30.21
CA ASN A 670 -1.36 10.75 29.97
C ASN A 670 -1.07 9.46 29.18
N VAL A 671 -0.71 9.57 27.90
CA VAL A 671 -0.31 8.46 27.03
C VAL A 671 1.21 8.28 26.95
N THR A 672 1.99 9.01 27.75
CA THR A 672 3.46 8.87 27.78
C THR A 672 3.91 7.42 28.05
N PRO A 673 3.28 6.64 28.96
CA PRO A 673 3.65 5.25 29.19
C PRO A 673 3.52 4.36 27.96
N PHE A 674 2.55 4.64 27.08
CA PHE A 674 2.39 3.94 25.83
C PHE A 674 3.61 4.13 24.91
N PHE A 675 4.07 5.37 24.73
CA PHE A 675 5.26 5.65 23.92
C PHE A 675 6.54 5.10 24.57
N ALA A 676 6.67 5.23 25.89
CA ALA A 676 7.80 4.68 26.63
C ALA A 676 7.91 3.14 26.48
N THR A 677 6.79 2.43 26.48
CA THR A 677 6.75 0.97 26.31
C THR A 677 7.37 0.54 24.96
N MET A 678 7.30 1.40 23.95
CA MET A 678 7.84 1.17 22.60
C MET A 678 9.20 1.82 22.37
N GLY A 679 9.83 2.34 23.41
CA GLY A 679 11.15 2.99 23.32
C GLY A 679 11.14 4.31 22.55
N VAL A 680 9.98 4.96 22.40
CA VAL A 680 9.89 6.28 21.78
C VAL A 680 10.21 7.35 22.80
N SER A 681 11.26 8.11 22.54
CA SER A 681 11.68 9.21 23.40
C SER A 681 10.84 10.46 23.14
N VAL A 682 10.41 11.10 24.21
CA VAL A 682 9.71 12.38 24.20
C VAL A 682 10.47 13.36 25.09
N ASP A 683 10.37 14.65 24.84
CA ASP A 683 11.05 15.65 25.65
C ASP A 683 10.53 15.65 27.10
N ASP A 684 11.42 15.99 28.01
CA ASP A 684 11.18 15.93 29.44
C ASP A 684 10.11 16.93 29.96
N VAL A 685 9.92 18.05 29.28
CA VAL A 685 8.86 19.02 29.59
C VAL A 685 7.48 18.41 29.30
N THR A 686 7.34 17.79 28.13
CA THR A 686 6.10 17.10 27.76
C THR A 686 5.80 15.96 28.74
N VAL A 687 6.81 15.18 29.14
CA VAL A 687 6.66 14.10 30.13
C VAL A 687 6.20 14.68 31.48
N LEU A 688 6.86 15.73 31.97
CA LEU A 688 6.52 16.35 33.26
C LEU A 688 5.11 16.93 33.28
N ASN A 689 4.70 17.62 32.23
CA ASN A 689 3.36 18.18 32.13
C ASN A 689 2.28 17.08 32.10
N SER A 690 2.60 15.95 31.46
CA SER A 690 1.69 14.81 31.36
C SER A 690 1.41 14.14 32.70
N LEU A 691 2.28 14.29 33.70
CA LEU A 691 2.09 13.73 35.04
C LEU A 691 0.89 14.32 35.78
N ASN A 692 0.39 15.48 35.36
CA ASN A 692 -0.80 16.08 35.91
C ASN A 692 -2.09 15.30 35.53
N TYR A 693 -1.98 14.36 34.61
CA TYR A 693 -3.13 13.61 34.09
C TYR A 693 -3.00 12.11 34.41
N PRO A 694 -4.15 11.41 34.60
CA PRO A 694 -4.17 9.95 34.75
C PRO A 694 -3.49 9.24 33.58
N ALA A 695 -2.60 8.33 33.90
CA ALA A 695 -1.93 7.52 32.91
C ALA A 695 -2.87 6.47 32.31
N VAL A 696 -2.59 6.04 31.06
CA VAL A 696 -3.29 4.94 30.41
C VAL A 696 -2.32 3.80 30.10
N ALA A 697 -2.82 2.57 30.06
CA ALA A 697 -2.06 1.38 29.75
C ALA A 697 -2.75 0.56 28.66
N MET A 698 -2.04 -0.35 28.01
CA MET A 698 -2.67 -1.41 27.24
C MET A 698 -3.37 -2.37 28.21
N LEU A 699 -4.57 -2.84 27.84
CA LEU A 699 -5.39 -3.70 28.70
C LEU A 699 -4.59 -4.90 29.26
N THR A 700 -3.80 -5.55 28.42
CA THR A 700 -2.97 -6.71 28.81
C THR A 700 -1.85 -6.39 29.80
N GLN A 701 -1.50 -5.11 30.02
CA GLN A 701 -0.51 -4.70 31.02
C GLN A 701 -1.09 -4.62 32.43
N VAL A 702 -2.42 -4.53 32.55
CA VAL A 702 -3.09 -4.25 33.83
C VAL A 702 -4.22 -5.26 34.16
N VAL A 703 -4.45 -6.24 33.27
CA VAL A 703 -5.43 -7.31 33.49
C VAL A 703 -4.73 -8.67 33.38
N PRO A 704 -4.93 -9.59 34.35
CA PRO A 704 -4.42 -10.96 34.27
C PRO A 704 -4.88 -11.65 32.97
N ASP A 705 -4.03 -12.48 32.39
CA ASP A 705 -4.26 -13.06 31.06
C ASP A 705 -5.52 -13.93 31.02
N ASP A 706 -5.81 -14.64 32.10
CA ASP A 706 -7.01 -15.48 32.26
C ASP A 706 -8.31 -14.65 32.41
N GLN A 707 -8.22 -13.36 32.75
CA GLN A 707 -9.33 -12.45 32.91
C GLN A 707 -9.59 -11.58 31.69
N LEU A 708 -8.67 -11.51 30.73
CA LEU A 708 -8.74 -10.60 29.58
C LEU A 708 -10.06 -10.72 28.81
N THR A 709 -10.48 -11.94 28.49
CA THR A 709 -11.74 -12.19 27.75
C THR A 709 -12.96 -11.69 28.54
N THR A 710 -13.00 -12.00 29.83
CA THR A 710 -14.11 -11.57 30.70
C THR A 710 -14.17 -10.05 30.84
N VAL A 711 -13.00 -9.41 30.97
CA VAL A 711 -12.90 -7.95 31.06
C VAL A 711 -13.32 -7.29 29.76
N MET A 712 -12.85 -7.79 28.60
CA MET A 712 -13.26 -7.27 27.30
C MET A 712 -14.77 -7.37 27.07
N GLN A 713 -15.40 -8.49 27.50
CA GLN A 713 -16.85 -8.63 27.47
C GLN A 713 -17.56 -7.62 28.37
N LYS A 714 -17.09 -7.43 29.61
CA LYS A 714 -17.67 -6.44 30.53
C LYS A 714 -17.57 -5.00 29.99
N LEU A 715 -16.52 -4.70 29.23
CA LEU A 715 -16.31 -3.41 28.59
C LEU A 715 -17.04 -3.27 27.24
N GLY A 716 -17.69 -4.34 26.74
CA GLY A 716 -18.30 -4.37 25.41
C GLY A 716 -17.30 -4.36 24.24
N TRP A 717 -16.03 -4.63 24.52
CA TRP A 717 -14.96 -4.58 23.53
C TRP A 717 -14.90 -5.83 22.66
N ASP A 718 -15.56 -6.91 23.05
CA ASP A 718 -15.72 -8.14 22.28
C ASP A 718 -16.59 -7.93 21.02
N GLN A 719 -17.43 -6.90 21.02
CA GLN A 719 -18.27 -6.51 19.89
C GLN A 719 -17.63 -5.43 19.01
N ASP A 720 -16.56 -4.80 19.47
CA ASP A 720 -15.83 -3.78 18.73
C ASP A 720 -14.60 -4.37 18.04
N PHE A 721 -14.66 -4.44 16.72
CA PHE A 721 -13.59 -5.05 15.94
C PHE A 721 -12.27 -4.28 15.97
N LEU A 722 -12.27 -2.99 16.30
CA LEU A 722 -11.07 -2.18 16.44
C LEU A 722 -10.47 -2.27 17.85
N LYS A 723 -11.22 -2.72 18.85
CA LYS A 723 -10.73 -2.96 20.21
C LYS A 723 -10.07 -4.33 20.34
N SER A 724 -9.05 -4.40 21.17
CA SER A 724 -8.33 -5.64 21.45
C SER A 724 -7.68 -5.60 22.84
N LYS A 725 -7.03 -6.71 23.25
CA LYS A 725 -6.29 -6.75 24.51
C LYS A 725 -5.09 -5.79 24.60
N VAL A 726 -4.67 -5.19 23.48
CA VAL A 726 -3.63 -4.13 23.45
C VAL A 726 -4.24 -2.73 23.33
N ALA A 727 -5.57 -2.58 23.30
CA ALA A 727 -6.20 -1.27 23.32
C ALA A 727 -5.95 -0.55 24.64
N LEU A 728 -5.88 0.79 24.59
CA LEU A 728 -5.65 1.61 25.76
C LEU A 728 -6.87 1.64 26.67
N ILE A 729 -6.61 1.58 27.97
CA ILE A 729 -7.63 1.63 29.03
C ILE A 729 -7.23 2.62 30.12
N THR A 730 -8.20 3.31 30.69
CA THR A 730 -8.04 4.18 31.87
C THR A 730 -8.30 3.39 33.15
N ASN A 731 -7.76 3.89 34.29
CA ASN A 731 -8.07 3.33 35.61
C ASN A 731 -9.55 3.39 35.91
N GLU A 732 -10.26 4.45 35.49
CA GLU A 732 -11.69 4.61 35.67
C GLU A 732 -12.51 3.52 34.94
N GLN A 733 -12.18 3.27 33.68
CA GLN A 733 -12.80 2.19 32.92
C GLN A 733 -12.55 0.82 33.56
N LEU A 734 -11.31 0.58 34.01
CA LEU A 734 -10.92 -0.70 34.59
C LEU A 734 -11.51 -0.91 35.98
N ALA A 735 -11.71 0.16 36.78
CA ALA A 735 -12.33 0.08 38.11
C ALA A 735 -13.72 -0.59 38.08
N GLN A 736 -14.45 -0.47 36.96
CA GLN A 736 -15.75 -1.13 36.77
C GLN A 736 -15.69 -2.66 36.80
N THR A 737 -14.50 -3.22 36.59
CA THR A 737 -14.28 -4.67 36.59
C THR A 737 -14.15 -5.26 38.01
N GLY A 738 -13.77 -4.42 38.99
CA GLY A 738 -13.55 -4.79 40.39
C GLY A 738 -12.24 -5.57 40.62
N LEU A 739 -11.31 -5.60 39.65
CA LEU A 739 -10.04 -6.28 39.79
C LEU A 739 -9.12 -5.55 40.77
N THR A 740 -8.49 -6.30 41.63
CA THR A 740 -7.51 -5.80 42.62
C THR A 740 -6.33 -6.76 42.73
N SER A 741 -5.16 -6.24 43.05
CA SER A 741 -3.93 -7.02 43.24
C SER A 741 -3.11 -6.47 44.39
N HIS A 742 -2.38 -7.37 45.08
CA HIS A 742 -1.50 -7.00 46.18
C HIS A 742 -0.09 -6.76 45.63
N ILE A 743 0.46 -5.57 45.92
CA ILE A 743 1.76 -5.13 45.38
C ILE A 743 2.76 -4.85 46.50
N ILE A 744 3.95 -5.41 46.33
CA ILE A 744 5.12 -5.15 47.17
C ILE A 744 6.19 -4.53 46.28
N LEU A 745 6.83 -3.43 46.73
CA LEU A 745 8.03 -2.89 46.11
C LEU A 745 9.27 -3.40 46.83
N ASN A 746 10.25 -3.87 46.08
CA ASN A 746 11.57 -4.18 46.57
C ASN A 746 12.58 -3.14 46.04
N LEU A 747 13.01 -2.23 46.92
CA LEU A 747 13.80 -1.05 46.60
C LEU A 747 15.29 -1.30 46.67
N ARG A 748 15.99 -1.04 45.59
CA ARG A 748 17.46 -0.88 45.60
C ARG A 748 17.80 0.57 45.95
N ASN A 749 18.85 0.78 46.74
CA ASN A 749 19.28 2.10 47.26
C ASN A 749 18.17 2.78 48.10
N ALA A 750 17.41 1.98 48.84
CA ALA A 750 16.32 2.47 49.68
C ALA A 750 16.78 3.44 50.76
N ASP A 751 18.04 3.38 51.17
CA ASP A 751 18.67 4.30 52.16
C ASP A 751 18.44 5.78 51.84
N LYS A 752 18.37 6.11 50.56
CA LYS A 752 18.10 7.47 50.07
C LYS A 752 16.66 7.93 50.31
N LEU A 753 15.74 6.99 50.56
CA LEU A 753 14.31 7.24 50.66
C LEU A 753 13.74 6.85 52.05
N ILE A 754 14.48 6.08 52.84
CA ILE A 754 14.08 5.75 54.24
C ILE A 754 13.80 7.03 55.01
N GLY A 755 12.63 7.10 55.67
CA GLY A 755 12.14 8.28 56.40
C GLY A 755 11.30 9.24 55.56
N SER A 756 11.18 8.96 54.27
CA SER A 756 10.26 9.63 53.32
C SER A 756 9.13 8.71 52.94
N SER A 757 8.24 9.15 52.04
CA SER A 757 7.13 8.36 51.58
C SER A 757 7.13 8.21 50.07
N ILE A 758 6.64 7.07 49.60
CA ILE A 758 6.22 6.88 48.22
C ILE A 758 4.74 7.27 48.09
N LYS A 759 4.41 8.03 47.04
CA LYS A 759 3.05 8.39 46.72
C LYS A 759 2.63 7.70 45.43
N LEU A 760 1.50 7.03 45.47
CA LEU A 760 0.79 6.54 44.28
C LEU A 760 -0.16 7.65 43.80
N MET A 761 0.00 8.02 42.54
CA MET A 761 -0.77 9.10 41.95
C MET A 761 -1.59 8.57 40.76
N ASN A 762 -2.81 9.10 40.61
CA ASN A 762 -3.61 8.96 39.39
C ASN A 762 -3.88 10.40 38.88
N GLY A 763 -3.02 10.88 38.01
CA GLY A 763 -2.89 12.30 37.70
C GLY A 763 -2.49 13.09 38.95
N THR A 764 -3.22 14.15 39.28
CA THR A 764 -3.00 14.96 40.49
C THR A 764 -3.59 14.32 41.75
N GLN A 765 -4.38 13.28 41.64
CA GLN A 765 -5.00 12.60 42.77
C GLN A 765 -4.01 11.66 43.45
N THR A 766 -3.77 11.85 44.74
CA THR A 766 -3.01 10.90 45.60
C THR A 766 -3.93 9.71 45.94
N ILE A 767 -3.59 8.51 45.48
CA ILE A 767 -4.30 7.28 45.80
C ILE A 767 -3.84 6.70 47.13
N ALA A 768 -2.51 6.70 47.35
CA ALA A 768 -1.93 6.25 48.59
C ALA A 768 -0.63 7.00 48.88
N THR A 769 -0.30 7.12 50.16
CA THR A 769 1.01 7.60 50.66
C THR A 769 1.55 6.56 51.62
N ILE A 770 2.68 5.95 51.30
CA ILE A 770 3.22 4.80 51.99
C ILE A 770 4.61 5.20 52.54
N PRO A 771 4.81 5.18 53.89
CA PRO A 771 6.13 5.46 54.48
C PRO A 771 7.16 4.40 54.08
N VAL A 772 8.34 4.83 53.74
CA VAL A 772 9.48 3.93 53.43
C VAL A 772 10.29 3.73 54.72
N THR A 773 10.19 2.54 55.29
CA THR A 773 10.87 2.17 56.54
C THR A 773 11.97 1.13 56.33
N SER A 774 11.95 0.49 55.17
CA SER A 774 12.90 -0.56 54.77
C SER A 774 13.03 -0.60 53.25
N ASN A 775 13.86 -1.49 52.74
CA ASN A 775 13.98 -1.76 51.32
C ASN A 775 12.75 -2.54 50.73
N THR A 776 11.87 -3.04 51.57
CA THR A 776 10.63 -3.67 51.17
C THR A 776 9.47 -2.79 51.62
N VAL A 777 8.65 -2.36 50.64
CA VAL A 777 7.50 -1.48 50.88
C VAL A 777 6.23 -2.19 50.40
N ASP A 778 5.37 -2.51 51.35
CA ASP A 778 4.08 -3.11 51.05
C ASP A 778 3.10 -1.99 50.65
N LEU A 779 2.65 -1.98 49.39
CA LEU A 779 1.66 -1.01 48.91
C LEU A 779 0.23 -1.44 49.19
N GLY A 780 0.06 -2.68 49.70
CA GLY A 780 -1.25 -3.24 49.97
C GLY A 780 -2.00 -3.71 48.72
N THR A 781 -3.31 -3.89 48.88
CA THR A 781 -4.21 -4.27 47.77
C THR A 781 -4.67 -3.00 47.06
N LEU A 782 -4.34 -2.93 45.78
CA LEU A 782 -4.64 -1.82 44.89
C LEU A 782 -5.64 -2.25 43.83
N ALA A 783 -6.48 -1.35 43.34
CA ALA A 783 -7.23 -1.60 42.11
C ALA A 783 -6.26 -1.80 40.93
N ASN A 784 -6.56 -2.74 40.07
CA ASN A 784 -5.76 -2.96 38.86
C ASN A 784 -5.75 -1.68 37.98
N GLY A 785 -4.61 -1.37 37.39
CA GLY A 785 -4.45 -0.14 36.60
C GLY A 785 -3.00 0.30 36.50
N ILE A 786 -2.79 1.53 36.06
CA ILE A 786 -1.49 2.17 35.99
C ILE A 786 -1.43 3.41 36.87
N TYR A 787 -0.41 3.51 37.70
CA TYR A 787 -0.22 4.61 38.65
C TYR A 787 1.14 5.27 38.45
N THR A 788 1.20 6.57 38.66
CA THR A 788 2.48 7.29 38.72
C THR A 788 3.08 7.13 40.10
N LEU A 789 4.36 6.73 40.18
CA LEU A 789 5.13 6.66 41.40
C LEU A 789 5.86 7.97 41.61
N THR A 790 5.66 8.63 42.74
CA THR A 790 6.39 9.83 43.16
C THR A 790 6.85 9.69 44.59
N THR A 791 7.69 10.59 45.04
CA THR A 791 8.16 10.65 46.45
C THR A 791 7.93 12.04 47.02
N ASP A 792 7.86 12.14 48.35
CA ASP A 792 7.84 13.42 49.06
C ASP A 792 9.24 14.00 49.26
N ASN A 793 10.30 13.28 48.86
CA ASN A 793 11.68 13.76 48.87
C ASN A 793 12.05 14.30 47.49
N PRO A 794 12.22 15.63 47.33
CA PRO A 794 12.48 16.22 46.02
C PRO A 794 13.85 15.86 45.42
N ASN A 795 14.75 15.33 46.24
CA ASN A 795 16.12 15.00 45.84
C ASN A 795 16.25 13.58 45.26
N VAL A 796 15.19 12.80 45.30
CA VAL A 796 15.18 11.43 44.83
C VAL A 796 13.95 11.11 43.96
N LYS A 797 14.10 10.15 43.07
CA LYS A 797 13.03 9.60 42.27
C LYS A 797 13.12 8.08 42.16
N LEU A 798 12.06 7.43 41.86
CA LEU A 798 12.07 6.03 41.44
C LEU A 798 12.48 5.93 39.96
N THR A 799 13.20 4.88 39.60
CA THR A 799 13.69 4.72 38.20
C THR A 799 12.55 4.45 37.25
N ASP A 800 11.56 3.66 37.67
CA ASP A 800 10.34 3.46 36.93
C ASP A 800 9.25 4.40 37.43
N GLN A 801 8.85 5.32 36.60
CA GLN A 801 7.86 6.34 36.96
C GLN A 801 6.43 5.79 37.05
N TYR A 802 6.17 4.63 36.39
CA TYR A 802 4.85 4.04 36.29
C TYR A 802 4.82 2.64 36.88
N LEU A 803 3.83 2.40 37.74
CA LEU A 803 3.50 1.10 38.31
C LEU A 803 2.30 0.51 37.59
N TYR A 804 2.47 -0.64 36.96
CA TYR A 804 1.41 -1.42 36.36
C TYR A 804 0.92 -2.47 37.37
N VAL A 805 -0.31 -2.34 37.84
CA VAL A 805 -0.95 -3.26 38.76
C VAL A 805 -1.80 -4.24 37.98
N LYS A 806 -1.31 -5.47 37.83
CA LYS A 806 -1.92 -6.52 37.00
C LYS A 806 -2.36 -7.73 37.83
N GLU A 807 -1.45 -8.21 38.68
CA GLU A 807 -1.62 -9.41 39.52
C GLU A 807 -0.77 -9.26 40.79
N ASP A 808 -1.01 -10.09 41.80
CA ASP A 808 -0.22 -10.09 43.01
C ASP A 808 1.26 -10.32 42.69
N THR A 809 2.08 -9.35 43.03
CA THR A 809 3.49 -9.39 42.62
C THR A 809 4.41 -8.55 43.51
N THR A 810 5.71 -8.86 43.46
CA THR A 810 6.78 -8.02 43.99
C THR A 810 7.50 -7.34 42.81
N VAL A 811 7.45 -6.00 42.79
CA VAL A 811 8.11 -5.17 41.77
C VAL A 811 9.47 -4.75 42.28
N ASN A 812 10.53 -5.01 41.51
CA ASN A 812 11.88 -4.52 41.83
C ASN A 812 12.05 -3.12 41.24
N GLU A 813 12.35 -2.17 42.12
CA GLU A 813 12.49 -0.75 41.77
C GLU A 813 13.82 -0.20 42.32
N ALA A 814 14.29 0.91 41.78
CA ALA A 814 15.51 1.56 42.28
C ALA A 814 15.27 3.03 42.63
N VAL A 815 15.95 3.49 43.64
CA VAL A 815 15.94 4.90 44.04
C VAL A 815 17.16 5.59 43.46
N ALA A 816 16.90 6.62 42.63
CA ALA A 816 17.90 7.45 41.99
C ALA A 816 17.85 8.90 42.53
N SER A 817 18.93 9.64 42.32
CA SER A 817 18.91 11.08 42.58
C SER A 817 18.01 11.79 41.61
N SER A 818 17.27 12.78 42.08
CA SER A 818 16.45 13.65 41.25
C SER A 818 17.12 15.02 41.14
N SER A 819 17.08 15.62 39.96
CA SER A 819 17.51 17.01 39.76
C SER A 819 16.30 17.84 39.34
N GLN A 820 16.25 19.07 39.80
CA GLN A 820 15.28 20.06 39.29
C GLN A 820 15.65 20.57 37.92
N ILE A 821 16.89 20.26 37.49
CA ILE A 821 17.37 20.60 36.15
C ILE A 821 16.92 19.52 35.16
N LEU A 822 16.28 19.94 34.10
CA LEU A 822 15.84 19.05 33.03
C LEU A 822 17.05 18.43 32.33
N PRO A 823 17.02 17.11 31.99
CA PRO A 823 18.08 16.45 31.26
C PRO A 823 18.44 17.13 29.93
N SER A 824 17.46 17.68 29.21
CA SER A 824 17.66 18.47 27.99
C SER A 824 18.52 19.73 28.22
N ILE A 825 18.38 20.38 29.38
CA ILE A 825 19.16 21.57 29.74
C ILE A 825 20.51 21.15 30.36
N ALA A 826 20.52 20.12 31.21
CA ALA A 826 21.73 19.57 31.75
C ALA A 826 22.73 19.14 30.66
N SER A 827 22.24 18.56 29.57
CA SER A 827 23.07 18.12 28.44
C SER A 827 23.73 19.24 27.63
N LEU A 828 23.35 20.51 27.85
CA LEU A 828 24.04 21.66 27.30
C LEU A 828 25.38 21.94 27.97
N PHE A 829 25.65 21.32 29.13
CA PHE A 829 26.84 21.53 29.90
C PHE A 829 27.69 20.25 29.96
N THR A 830 28.98 20.41 30.22
CA THR A 830 29.94 19.29 30.30
C THR A 830 29.74 18.42 31.54
N ASP A 831 29.21 18.98 32.60
CA ASP A 831 29.02 18.34 33.90
C ASP A 831 27.97 19.08 34.78
N ASP A 832 27.65 18.52 35.92
CA ASP A 832 26.66 19.02 36.88
C ASP A 832 27.08 20.27 37.66
N THR A 833 28.26 20.81 37.41
CA THR A 833 28.66 22.13 37.91
C THR A 833 28.12 23.27 37.08
N TYR A 834 27.67 22.96 35.86
CA TYR A 834 27.10 23.90 34.91
C TYR A 834 27.96 25.11 34.60
N GLN A 835 29.28 24.96 34.63
CA GLN A 835 30.23 26.04 34.46
C GLN A 835 30.80 26.11 33.02
N LYS A 836 30.64 25.06 32.25
CA LYS A 836 31.17 24.97 30.89
C LYS A 836 30.15 24.29 29.97
N LEU A 837 29.97 24.86 28.77
CA LEU A 837 29.11 24.28 27.74
C LEU A 837 29.76 23.01 27.17
N ALA A 838 28.90 22.05 26.82
CA ALA A 838 29.29 20.88 26.06
C ALA A 838 29.63 21.27 24.61
N ASP A 839 30.56 20.56 23.99
CA ASP A 839 30.96 20.79 22.61
C ASP A 839 29.77 20.62 21.60
N THR A 840 28.72 19.97 22.04
CA THR A 840 27.46 19.75 21.29
C THR A 840 26.45 20.88 21.50
N ALA A 841 26.65 21.79 22.47
CA ALA A 841 25.74 22.89 22.68
C ALA A 841 25.80 23.89 21.52
N THR A 842 24.62 24.31 21.05
CA THR A 842 24.47 25.28 19.97
C THR A 842 23.47 26.37 20.38
N VAL A 843 23.56 27.54 19.75
CA VAL A 843 22.58 28.62 19.95
C VAL A 843 21.16 28.11 19.69
N GLU A 844 20.99 27.23 18.69
CA GLU A 844 19.68 26.67 18.34
C GLU A 844 19.17 25.72 19.44
N LEU A 845 20.02 24.86 20.02
CA LEU A 845 19.64 24.00 21.14
C LEU A 845 19.27 24.81 22.38
N ILE A 846 20.01 25.88 22.72
CA ILE A 846 19.65 26.77 23.83
C ILE A 846 18.30 27.45 23.58
N LYS A 847 18.07 27.97 22.38
CA LYS A 847 16.81 28.58 22.00
C LYS A 847 15.65 27.59 22.06
N ASN A 848 15.85 26.36 21.59
CA ASN A 848 14.85 25.30 21.65
C ASN A 848 14.55 24.91 23.11
N ALA A 849 15.57 24.78 23.95
CA ALA A 849 15.40 24.51 25.37
C ALA A 849 14.62 25.62 26.08
N ARG A 850 14.86 26.88 25.73
CA ARG A 850 14.12 28.03 26.24
C ARG A 850 12.66 28.01 25.82
N SER A 851 12.39 27.76 24.54
CA SER A 851 11.02 27.65 24.03
C SER A 851 10.25 26.51 24.71
N MET A 852 10.91 25.38 25.04
CA MET A 852 10.27 24.29 25.78
C MET A 852 9.91 24.69 27.22
N LEU A 853 10.72 25.53 27.89
CA LEU A 853 10.42 25.99 29.24
C LEU A 853 9.19 26.90 29.30
N ASP A 854 8.85 27.60 28.24
CA ASP A 854 7.63 28.41 28.18
C ASP A 854 6.39 27.56 28.39
N ASP A 855 6.42 26.29 27.97
CA ASP A 855 5.33 25.32 28.11
C ASP A 855 5.33 24.59 29.48
N LEU A 856 6.37 24.78 30.33
CA LEU A 856 6.48 24.08 31.62
C LEU A 856 5.58 24.72 32.69
N GLN A 857 4.69 23.91 33.25
CA GLN A 857 3.68 24.38 34.25
C GLN A 857 4.24 24.51 35.68
N ASN A 858 5.36 23.87 36.01
CA ASN A 858 5.95 23.92 37.33
C ASN A 858 6.93 25.08 37.42
N GLU A 859 6.50 26.19 38.03
CA GLU A 859 7.28 27.42 38.18
C GLU A 859 8.61 27.24 38.93
N THR A 860 8.68 26.35 39.92
CA THR A 860 9.92 26.09 40.63
C THR A 860 10.97 25.45 39.75
N ILE A 861 10.57 24.44 38.99
CA ILE A 861 11.45 23.76 38.03
C ILE A 861 11.77 24.72 36.88
N LYS A 862 10.83 25.49 36.40
CA LYS A 862 10.98 26.48 35.33
C LYS A 862 12.07 27.49 35.69
N ASN A 863 11.94 28.14 36.83
CA ASN A 863 12.90 29.13 37.30
C ASN A 863 14.33 28.59 37.48
N ALA A 864 14.46 27.37 38.04
CA ALA A 864 15.77 26.71 38.18
C ALA A 864 16.44 26.46 36.82
N ASN A 865 15.68 26.12 35.80
CA ASN A 865 16.19 25.83 34.49
C ASN A 865 16.44 27.09 33.64
N GLU A 866 15.64 28.16 33.83
CA GLU A 866 15.88 29.44 33.18
C GLU A 866 17.21 30.05 33.60
N GLN A 867 17.55 29.97 34.91
CA GLN A 867 18.86 30.42 35.42
C GLN A 867 20.05 29.73 34.71
N LEU A 868 19.90 28.45 34.38
CA LEU A 868 20.93 27.73 33.63
C LEU A 868 20.96 28.11 32.15
N LEU A 869 19.84 28.40 31.55
CA LEU A 869 19.81 28.89 30.15
C LEU A 869 20.40 30.30 30.05
N GLU A 870 20.15 31.19 31.05
CA GLU A 870 20.81 32.48 31.11
C GLU A 870 22.33 32.33 31.27
N ARG A 871 22.76 31.34 32.06
CA ARG A 871 24.18 31.03 32.18
C ARG A 871 24.78 30.50 30.89
N ALA A 872 24.05 29.61 30.19
CA ALA A 872 24.49 29.09 28.87
C ALA A 872 24.68 30.22 27.86
N ASP A 873 23.75 31.18 27.80
CA ASP A 873 23.88 32.36 26.94
C ASP A 873 25.13 33.20 27.33
N GLY A 874 25.39 33.33 28.62
CA GLY A 874 26.56 34.08 29.14
C GLY A 874 27.91 33.41 28.89
N LEU A 875 27.93 32.08 28.67
CA LEU A 875 29.14 31.33 28.35
C LEU A 875 29.53 31.42 26.86
N GLY A 876 28.60 31.84 26.00
CA GLY A 876 28.81 32.05 24.58
C GLY A 876 29.00 30.73 23.80
N VAL A 877 28.10 30.41 22.87
CA VAL A 877 28.22 29.29 21.95
C VAL A 877 28.96 29.73 20.68
#